data_4ce78ae336cd3ed266d0e1270b62f120
#
_entry.id   4ce78ae336cd3ed266d0e1270b62f120
#
_cell.length_a   1.000
_cell.length_b   1.000
_cell.length_c   1.000
_cell.angle_alpha   90.00
_cell.angle_beta   90.00
_cell.angle_gamma   90.00
#
_symmetry.space_group_name_H-M   'P 1'
#
loop_
_entity.id
_entity.type
_entity.pdbx_description
1 polymer ?
#
loop_
_entity_poly.entity_id
_entity_poly.type
_entity_poly.pdbx_seq_one_letter_code
_entity_poly.pdbx_strand_id
1 'polypeptide(L)'
;KEAGFQVVRLGHLCWDSYEPQDGVYNFQWFDEVMDGFYEAGIKVFLDVSVRPAPVWVHKLCPGCDIFTPGGNRQAAVTRYMEDVDDPDYQFYALRFAREMVRHYKDHPAMMAFGLCNEQGAGFISYSDAACKRFQVWLKEKYKDIDSLNKAWNTQRWSRRLNSFEDVVLPCNETSKGAPEAYLEMRRFFGDGVLKFMIKLKDVVEQEAPGMMHSSNHVSEGDTLGFDYLKGCREFVDYPGVGFYPDLDPEDEDPFIYALMINEHRLAELNKPMWCIEFQTGNFGCYAGKAGILRMYALLCLAYRTQMVLAWTWRSMLGGEEQFFFGLVDHDGTCGRKYHEFAQIASDYHVLEEYGFPYLPQPEIAQAYCYENLPVYEYGTYYYRTPYKRQIMDAFKVFHYRNLDCNFVDLRNMSGNYKILVIPGHAIMTEEMARNVRNFVKEGGIAIMTAYSAKVNENNSVFDTFQPGLLSDVFGLRVAGFERTMVHPPAKGEKTPMKKLCVRKCVTEGTEDGRGTQQVICEVSYWELLELSAAQAYACYEEEDGSCAVSVNRYGKGKAYYTSAETSEPLLDWLYGQIAEEEGISPGIDAPEGVVVRKISEKETLYVNTTSKVKEVMLEQPGKGVLKGESFTEKLVLAPFDGELIVCK
;
A
#
# COMPACT_ATOMS: atom_id res chain seq x y z
N LYS A 1 -16.31 -27.45 -3.04
CA LYS A 1 -15.72 -28.29 -4.10
C LYS A 1 -16.44 -28.14 -5.42
N GLU A 2 -17.76 -28.09 -5.46
CA GLU A 2 -18.54 -27.89 -6.68
C GLU A 2 -18.18 -26.58 -7.41
N ALA A 3 -17.87 -25.53 -6.67
CA ALA A 3 -17.38 -24.25 -7.22
C ALA A 3 -15.92 -24.26 -7.67
N GLY A 4 -15.19 -25.39 -7.54
CA GLY A 4 -13.80 -25.52 -7.96
C GLY A 4 -12.77 -24.99 -6.98
N PHE A 5 -13.13 -24.65 -5.72
CA PHE A 5 -12.18 -24.17 -4.74
C PHE A 5 -11.13 -25.24 -4.39
N GLN A 6 -9.89 -24.80 -4.32
CA GLN A 6 -8.71 -25.62 -4.01
C GLN A 6 -8.16 -25.33 -2.61
N VAL A 7 -8.38 -24.09 -2.12
CA VAL A 7 -7.89 -23.62 -0.83
C VAL A 7 -8.99 -22.84 -0.13
N VAL A 8 -9.07 -22.97 1.18
CA VAL A 8 -9.92 -22.16 2.06
C VAL A 8 -9.09 -21.53 3.17
N ARG A 9 -9.42 -20.30 3.57
CA ARG A 9 -8.89 -19.66 4.77
C ARG A 9 -9.86 -19.88 5.92
N LEU A 10 -9.37 -20.40 7.04
CA LEU A 10 -10.13 -20.79 8.20
C LEU A 10 -9.47 -20.31 9.50
N GLY A 11 -10.19 -20.45 10.63
CA GLY A 11 -9.68 -20.09 11.94
C GLY A 11 -9.64 -18.58 12.23
N HIS A 12 -10.32 -17.79 11.38
CA HIS A 12 -10.31 -16.36 11.40
C HIS A 12 -11.09 -15.77 12.59
N LEU A 13 -10.45 -14.90 13.39
CA LEU A 13 -11.03 -14.11 14.48
C LEU A 13 -11.80 -14.92 15.55
N CYS A 14 -11.37 -16.14 15.86
CA CYS A 14 -12.12 -17.06 16.73
C CYS A 14 -11.29 -17.72 17.85
N TRP A 15 -10.35 -16.97 18.45
CA TRP A 15 -9.53 -17.47 19.55
C TRP A 15 -10.39 -18.02 20.72
N ASP A 16 -11.49 -17.34 21.10
CA ASP A 16 -12.38 -17.75 22.17
C ASP A 16 -13.05 -19.13 21.93
N SER A 17 -13.26 -19.51 20.67
CA SER A 17 -13.84 -20.82 20.32
C SER A 17 -12.83 -21.97 20.53
N TYR A 18 -11.54 -21.70 20.37
CA TYR A 18 -10.46 -22.66 20.65
C TYR A 18 -10.03 -22.68 22.12
N GLU A 19 -10.04 -21.53 22.78
CA GLU A 19 -9.66 -21.36 24.18
C GLU A 19 -10.73 -20.52 24.90
N PRO A 20 -11.90 -21.13 25.25
CA PRO A 20 -13.01 -20.43 25.88
C PRO A 20 -12.71 -19.94 27.30
N GLN A 21 -11.71 -20.50 27.95
CA GLN A 21 -11.18 -20.09 29.25
C GLN A 21 -9.66 -20.28 29.27
N ASP A 22 -9.00 -19.55 30.14
CA ASP A 22 -7.54 -19.61 30.30
C ASP A 22 -7.03 -21.05 30.44
N GLY A 23 -6.22 -21.50 29.47
CA GLY A 23 -5.60 -22.83 29.43
C GLY A 23 -6.58 -23.98 29.14
N VAL A 24 -7.83 -23.72 28.81
CA VAL A 24 -8.82 -24.73 28.46
C VAL A 24 -9.03 -24.73 26.95
N TYR A 25 -8.43 -25.71 26.27
CA TYR A 25 -8.50 -25.81 24.82
C TYR A 25 -9.59 -26.76 24.35
N ASN A 26 -10.31 -26.37 23.29
CA ASN A 26 -11.35 -27.13 22.62
C ASN A 26 -11.09 -27.12 21.10
N PHE A 27 -10.31 -28.07 20.61
CA PHE A 27 -10.01 -28.21 19.18
C PHE A 27 -10.97 -29.15 18.45
N GLN A 28 -11.68 -30.05 19.17
CA GLN A 28 -12.45 -31.13 18.55
C GLN A 28 -13.47 -30.66 17.50
N TRP A 29 -14.16 -29.56 17.75
CA TRP A 29 -15.15 -29.03 16.80
C TRP A 29 -14.52 -28.60 15.48
N PHE A 30 -13.26 -28.14 15.52
CA PHE A 30 -12.55 -27.69 14.34
C PHE A 30 -11.77 -28.82 13.67
N ASP A 31 -11.37 -29.86 14.41
CA ASP A 31 -10.79 -31.08 13.84
C ASP A 31 -11.76 -31.70 12.82
N GLU A 32 -13.06 -31.76 13.16
CA GLU A 32 -14.12 -32.24 12.25
C GLU A 32 -14.21 -31.38 10.96
N VAL A 33 -14.01 -30.07 11.07
CA VAL A 33 -13.97 -29.14 9.92
C VAL A 33 -12.72 -29.41 9.06
N MET A 34 -11.56 -29.56 9.68
CA MET A 34 -10.29 -29.85 8.99
C MET A 34 -10.36 -31.18 8.26
N ASP A 35 -10.88 -32.24 8.91
CA ASP A 35 -11.08 -33.55 8.30
C ASP A 35 -12.03 -33.46 7.08
N GLY A 36 -13.14 -32.72 7.19
CA GLY A 36 -14.07 -32.52 6.09
C GLY A 36 -13.44 -31.84 4.87
N PHE A 37 -12.58 -30.84 5.06
CA PHE A 37 -11.83 -30.24 3.96
C PHE A 37 -10.79 -31.16 3.36
N TYR A 38 -10.10 -31.95 4.19
CA TYR A 38 -9.19 -32.98 3.71
C TYR A 38 -9.89 -34.03 2.85
N GLU A 39 -11.02 -34.58 3.30
CA GLU A 39 -11.84 -35.52 2.54
C GLU A 39 -12.36 -34.93 1.22
N ALA A 40 -12.67 -33.63 1.21
CA ALA A 40 -13.03 -32.91 0.00
C ALA A 40 -11.85 -32.65 -0.95
N GLY A 41 -10.60 -32.90 -0.53
CA GLY A 41 -9.39 -32.59 -1.28
C GLY A 41 -9.12 -31.09 -1.39
N ILE A 42 -9.54 -30.31 -0.38
CA ILE A 42 -9.34 -28.85 -0.28
C ILE A 42 -8.26 -28.59 0.76
N LYS A 43 -7.29 -27.75 0.43
CA LYS A 43 -6.24 -27.32 1.34
C LYS A 43 -6.70 -26.18 2.24
N VAL A 44 -6.10 -26.09 3.41
CA VAL A 44 -6.43 -25.09 4.43
C VAL A 44 -5.26 -24.13 4.65
N PHE A 45 -5.54 -22.86 4.48
CA PHE A 45 -4.74 -21.75 4.98
C PHE A 45 -5.33 -21.38 6.35
N LEU A 46 -4.64 -21.76 7.45
CA LEU A 46 -5.15 -21.66 8.80
C LEU A 46 -4.65 -20.41 9.51
N ASP A 47 -5.53 -19.50 9.88
CA ASP A 47 -5.17 -18.32 10.66
C ASP A 47 -4.84 -18.67 12.11
N VAL A 48 -3.66 -18.27 12.55
CA VAL A 48 -3.30 -18.17 13.97
C VAL A 48 -3.83 -16.83 14.48
N SER A 49 -5.15 -16.78 14.73
CA SER A 49 -5.87 -15.54 14.98
C SER A 49 -5.84 -15.17 16.46
N VAL A 50 -4.83 -14.40 16.84
CA VAL A 50 -4.61 -13.90 18.22
C VAL A 50 -5.36 -12.59 18.52
N ARG A 51 -6.06 -12.03 17.54
CA ARG A 51 -6.91 -10.83 17.64
C ARG A 51 -8.23 -11.07 16.90
N PRO A 52 -9.37 -10.64 17.45
CA PRO A 52 -9.55 -10.09 18.79
C PRO A 52 -9.27 -11.11 19.89
N ALA A 53 -8.81 -10.61 21.04
CA ALA A 53 -8.62 -11.46 22.21
C ALA A 53 -9.96 -11.82 22.89
N PRO A 54 -10.07 -13.02 23.48
CA PRO A 54 -11.23 -13.37 24.28
C PRO A 54 -11.45 -12.41 25.45
N VAL A 55 -12.69 -12.23 25.86
CA VAL A 55 -13.06 -11.35 27.00
C VAL A 55 -12.30 -11.72 28.28
N TRP A 56 -11.96 -12.99 28.48
CA TRP A 56 -11.20 -13.43 29.64
C TRP A 56 -9.76 -12.89 29.65
N VAL A 57 -9.13 -12.69 28.47
CA VAL A 57 -7.81 -12.05 28.34
C VAL A 57 -7.89 -10.60 28.82
N HIS A 58 -8.85 -9.81 28.38
CA HIS A 58 -9.07 -8.44 28.82
C HIS A 58 -9.31 -8.32 30.34
N LYS A 59 -9.89 -9.38 30.96
CA LYS A 59 -10.05 -9.43 32.42
C LYS A 59 -8.75 -9.71 33.16
N LEU A 60 -7.89 -10.56 32.60
CA LEU A 60 -6.61 -10.93 33.19
C LEU A 60 -5.51 -9.88 32.91
N CYS A 61 -5.56 -9.25 31.74
CA CYS A 61 -4.60 -8.29 31.24
C CYS A 61 -5.23 -6.92 30.95
N PRO A 62 -5.79 -6.22 31.95
CA PRO A 62 -6.47 -4.94 31.70
C PRO A 62 -5.52 -3.85 31.18
N GLY A 63 -4.18 -4.07 31.26
CA GLY A 63 -3.17 -3.20 30.67
C GLY A 63 -3.14 -3.21 29.15
N CYS A 64 -3.69 -4.25 28.51
CA CYS A 64 -3.76 -4.34 27.05
C CYS A 64 -4.93 -3.55 26.44
N ASP A 65 -5.86 -3.08 27.23
CA ASP A 65 -7.01 -2.36 26.71
C ASP A 65 -6.57 -1.03 26.08
N ILE A 66 -7.19 -0.71 24.96
CA ILE A 66 -6.99 0.59 24.32
C ILE A 66 -7.65 1.69 25.16
N PHE A 67 -6.95 2.80 25.32
CA PHE A 67 -7.49 4.02 25.91
C PHE A 67 -7.53 5.12 24.86
N THR A 68 -8.64 5.86 24.78
CA THR A 68 -8.74 7.03 23.91
C THR A 68 -7.86 8.17 24.41
N PRO A 69 -7.57 9.20 23.60
CA PRO A 69 -6.89 10.41 24.06
C PRO A 69 -7.55 11.09 25.27
N GLY A 70 -8.87 10.95 25.42
CA GLY A 70 -9.65 11.44 26.57
C GLY A 70 -9.62 10.54 27.81
N GLY A 71 -8.84 9.44 27.79
CA GLY A 71 -8.70 8.51 28.90
C GLY A 71 -9.84 7.50 29.05
N ASN A 72 -10.72 7.36 28.05
CA ASN A 72 -11.81 6.38 28.10
C ASN A 72 -11.29 5.00 27.66
N ARG A 73 -11.49 4.01 28.53
CA ARG A 73 -11.15 2.61 28.25
C ARG A 73 -12.05 2.00 27.18
N GLN A 74 -11.45 1.30 26.24
CA GLN A 74 -12.10 0.58 25.15
C GLN A 74 -11.77 -0.91 25.30
N ALA A 75 -12.49 -1.62 26.17
CA ALA A 75 -12.25 -3.04 26.40
C ALA A 75 -13.25 -3.89 25.61
N ALA A 76 -12.78 -4.83 24.80
CA ALA A 76 -13.60 -5.87 24.15
C ALA A 76 -14.95 -5.39 23.57
N VAL A 77 -15.03 -4.14 23.10
CA VAL A 77 -16.26 -3.55 22.53
C VAL A 77 -16.47 -4.03 21.10
N THR A 78 -15.37 -4.17 20.35
CA THR A 78 -15.31 -4.67 18.98
C THR A 78 -13.93 -5.30 18.75
N ARG A 79 -13.62 -5.75 17.51
CA ARG A 79 -12.32 -6.31 17.17
C ARG A 79 -11.19 -5.26 17.26
N TYR A 80 -9.95 -5.71 17.54
CA TYR A 80 -8.72 -4.90 17.57
C TYR A 80 -8.63 -3.87 18.69
N MET A 81 -9.16 -4.22 19.86
CA MET A 81 -9.12 -3.39 21.06
C MET A 81 -7.93 -3.71 21.99
N GLU A 82 -6.95 -4.45 21.52
CA GLU A 82 -5.74 -4.82 22.24
C GLU A 82 -4.54 -3.98 21.81
N ASP A 83 -3.79 -3.48 22.79
CA ASP A 83 -2.43 -2.98 22.59
C ASP A 83 -1.48 -4.16 22.42
N VAL A 84 -1.12 -4.47 21.21
CA VAL A 84 -0.29 -5.65 20.86
C VAL A 84 1.12 -5.59 21.41
N ASP A 85 1.57 -4.45 21.90
CA ASP A 85 2.87 -4.28 22.57
C ASP A 85 2.79 -4.50 24.10
N ASP A 86 1.60 -4.81 24.63
CA ASP A 86 1.44 -5.16 26.04
C ASP A 86 2.04 -6.55 26.32
N PRO A 87 2.96 -6.70 27.29
CA PRO A 87 3.68 -7.96 27.53
C PRO A 87 2.79 -9.08 28.07
N ASP A 88 1.76 -8.76 28.85
CA ASP A 88 0.86 -9.76 29.40
C ASP A 88 -0.07 -10.30 28.29
N TYR A 89 -0.59 -9.42 27.44
CA TYR A 89 -1.32 -9.84 26.23
C TYR A 89 -0.43 -10.74 25.35
N GLN A 90 0.81 -10.35 25.06
CA GLN A 90 1.74 -11.14 24.24
C GLN A 90 1.98 -12.52 24.84
N PHE A 91 2.07 -12.64 26.17
CA PHE A 91 2.22 -13.93 26.82
C PHE A 91 1.07 -14.89 26.46
N TYR A 92 -0.18 -14.44 26.61
CA TYR A 92 -1.35 -15.27 26.30
C TYR A 92 -1.49 -15.52 24.79
N ALA A 93 -1.30 -14.50 23.97
CA ALA A 93 -1.42 -14.61 22.51
C ALA A 93 -0.40 -15.60 21.91
N LEU A 94 0.87 -15.52 22.32
CA LEU A 94 1.91 -16.42 21.83
C LEU A 94 1.80 -17.84 22.40
N ARG A 95 1.25 -18.00 23.62
CA ARG A 95 0.90 -19.31 24.17
C ARG A 95 -0.20 -19.97 23.33
N PHE A 96 -1.31 -19.27 23.08
CA PHE A 96 -2.39 -19.76 22.24
C PHE A 96 -1.89 -20.10 20.84
N ALA A 97 -1.13 -19.22 20.21
CA ALA A 97 -0.54 -19.46 18.90
C ALA A 97 0.26 -20.76 18.86
N ARG A 98 1.09 -21.00 19.89
CA ARG A 98 1.91 -22.22 20.01
C ARG A 98 1.07 -23.48 20.08
N GLU A 99 0.03 -23.49 20.91
CA GLU A 99 -0.86 -24.65 21.07
C GLU A 99 -1.63 -24.93 19.76
N MET A 100 -2.13 -23.90 19.10
CA MET A 100 -2.83 -24.03 17.83
C MET A 100 -1.91 -24.58 16.72
N VAL A 101 -0.70 -24.03 16.58
CA VAL A 101 0.27 -24.51 15.57
C VAL A 101 0.67 -25.95 15.84
N ARG A 102 0.97 -26.32 17.10
CA ARG A 102 1.30 -27.72 17.49
C ARG A 102 0.20 -28.69 17.14
N HIS A 103 -1.06 -28.29 17.35
CA HIS A 103 -2.20 -29.16 17.10
C HIS A 103 -2.41 -29.45 15.62
N TYR A 104 -2.27 -28.41 14.75
CA TYR A 104 -2.64 -28.53 13.34
C TYR A 104 -1.48 -28.71 12.35
N LYS A 105 -0.23 -28.50 12.74
CA LYS A 105 0.93 -28.51 11.81
C LYS A 105 1.07 -29.78 10.95
N ASP A 106 0.70 -30.94 11.50
CA ASP A 106 0.81 -32.25 10.85
C ASP A 106 -0.49 -32.70 10.17
N HIS A 107 -1.56 -31.86 10.20
CA HIS A 107 -2.82 -32.22 9.59
C HIS A 107 -2.70 -32.22 8.04
N PRO A 108 -3.15 -33.27 7.33
CA PRO A 108 -2.89 -33.43 5.90
C PRO A 108 -3.59 -32.37 5.01
N ALA A 109 -4.60 -31.66 5.48
CA ALA A 109 -5.19 -30.54 4.78
C ALA A 109 -4.35 -29.26 4.84
N MET A 110 -3.41 -29.14 5.79
CA MET A 110 -2.63 -27.92 5.97
C MET A 110 -1.83 -27.54 4.73
N MET A 111 -1.87 -26.25 4.38
CA MET A 111 -1.07 -25.63 3.34
C MET A 111 -0.14 -24.56 3.92
N ALA A 112 -0.68 -23.68 4.74
CA ALA A 112 0.04 -22.54 5.28
C ALA A 112 -0.62 -22.02 6.57
N PHE A 113 0.13 -21.24 7.37
CA PHE A 113 -0.42 -20.47 8.49
C PHE A 113 -0.61 -19.01 8.12
N GLY A 114 -1.76 -18.45 8.53
CA GLY A 114 -2.00 -17.02 8.56
C GLY A 114 -1.46 -16.42 9.85
N LEU A 115 -0.65 -15.36 9.77
CA LEU A 115 -0.15 -14.66 10.94
C LEU A 115 -1.16 -13.59 11.36
N CYS A 116 -2.26 -14.03 11.95
CA CYS A 116 -3.37 -13.18 12.36
C CYS A 116 -4.06 -12.44 11.19
N ASN A 117 -4.94 -11.50 11.49
CA ASN A 117 -5.69 -10.72 10.50
C ASN A 117 -5.41 -9.23 10.62
N GLU A 118 -5.31 -8.54 9.48
CA GLU A 118 -5.23 -7.07 9.35
C GLU A 118 -4.29 -6.43 10.37
N GLN A 119 -3.08 -6.95 10.48
CA GLN A 119 -2.10 -6.39 11.39
C GLN A 119 -1.81 -4.93 11.03
N GLY A 120 -1.77 -4.07 12.06
CA GLY A 120 -1.75 -2.63 11.89
C GLY A 120 -3.13 -1.97 11.92
N ALA A 121 -4.22 -2.71 11.70
CA ALA A 121 -5.56 -2.22 12.03
C ALA A 121 -5.71 -2.09 13.56
N GLY A 122 -6.47 -1.10 14.01
CA GLY A 122 -6.69 -0.81 15.41
C GLY A 122 -6.33 0.62 15.78
N PHE A 123 -6.36 0.92 17.05
CA PHE A 123 -6.20 2.26 17.57
C PHE A 123 -4.96 2.39 18.45
N ILE A 124 -4.37 3.57 18.45
CA ILE A 124 -3.28 3.92 19.37
C ILE A 124 -3.84 3.94 20.79
N SER A 125 -3.17 3.24 21.72
CA SER A 125 -3.54 3.28 23.13
C SER A 125 -2.88 4.46 23.85
N TYR A 126 -3.66 5.29 24.52
CA TYR A 126 -3.19 6.38 25.37
C TYR A 126 -3.19 5.97 26.85
N SER A 127 -3.01 4.68 27.15
CA SER A 127 -2.91 4.18 28.53
C SER A 127 -1.59 4.60 29.19
N ASP A 128 -1.58 4.65 30.52
CA ASP A 128 -0.34 4.88 31.29
C ASP A 128 0.71 3.79 31.01
N ALA A 129 0.28 2.55 30.77
CA ALA A 129 1.16 1.45 30.42
C ALA A 129 1.84 1.69 29.06
N ALA A 130 1.09 2.08 28.04
CA ALA A 130 1.63 2.43 26.73
C ALA A 130 2.59 3.64 26.82
N CYS A 131 2.23 4.66 27.62
CA CYS A 131 3.10 5.81 27.84
C CYS A 131 4.44 5.40 28.47
N LYS A 132 4.45 4.52 29.46
CA LYS A 132 5.68 3.99 30.06
C LYS A 132 6.54 3.21 29.06
N ARG A 133 5.94 2.38 28.21
CA ARG A 133 6.67 1.68 27.15
C ARG A 133 7.26 2.66 26.13
N PHE A 134 6.53 3.71 25.78
CA PHE A 134 7.03 4.77 24.91
C PHE A 134 8.24 5.50 25.52
N GLN A 135 8.20 5.82 26.80
CA GLN A 135 9.33 6.42 27.54
C GLN A 135 10.58 5.53 27.49
N VAL A 136 10.42 4.21 27.70
CA VAL A 136 11.51 3.22 27.60
C VAL A 136 12.06 3.17 26.17
N TRP A 137 11.19 3.08 25.16
CA TRP A 137 11.59 3.07 23.74
C TRP A 137 12.37 4.32 23.35
N LEU A 138 11.93 5.50 23.79
CA LEU A 138 12.66 6.76 23.58
C LEU A 138 14.03 6.76 24.25
N LYS A 139 14.12 6.23 25.48
CA LYS A 139 15.39 6.12 26.20
C LYS A 139 16.36 5.18 25.50
N GLU A 140 15.86 4.08 24.95
CA GLU A 140 16.68 3.17 24.12
C GLU A 140 17.17 3.83 22.83
N LYS A 141 16.35 4.67 22.20
CA LYS A 141 16.68 5.37 20.96
C LYS A 141 17.65 6.53 21.16
N TYR A 142 17.33 7.44 22.08
CA TYR A 142 18.04 8.71 22.26
C TYR A 142 19.20 8.64 23.26
N LYS A 143 19.22 7.66 24.16
CA LYS A 143 20.21 7.39 25.23
C LYS A 143 20.18 8.38 26.37
N ASP A 144 20.10 9.68 26.12
CA ASP A 144 20.00 10.75 27.10
C ASP A 144 18.92 11.78 26.76
N ILE A 145 18.46 12.50 27.78
CA ILE A 145 17.34 13.43 27.63
C ILE A 145 17.70 14.70 26.86
N ASP A 146 18.97 15.11 26.87
CA ASP A 146 19.39 16.28 26.11
C ASP A 146 19.40 16.00 24.61
N SER A 147 19.75 14.80 24.20
CA SER A 147 19.63 14.32 22.81
C SER A 147 18.18 14.33 22.33
N LEU A 148 17.24 13.85 23.16
CA LEU A 148 15.79 13.93 22.87
C LEU A 148 15.33 15.38 22.78
N ASN A 149 15.67 16.23 23.75
CA ASN A 149 15.31 17.64 23.77
C ASN A 149 15.80 18.37 22.51
N LYS A 150 17.00 18.07 22.05
CA LYS A 150 17.57 18.63 20.82
C LYS A 150 16.77 18.17 19.59
N ALA A 151 16.50 16.87 19.47
CA ALA A 151 15.76 16.29 18.35
C ALA A 151 14.31 16.82 18.26
N TRP A 152 13.69 17.06 19.40
CA TRP A 152 12.30 17.54 19.48
C TRP A 152 12.16 19.06 19.58
N ASN A 153 13.24 19.82 19.53
CA ASN A 153 13.24 21.29 19.66
C ASN A 153 12.45 21.80 20.89
N THR A 154 12.57 21.11 22.01
CA THR A 154 11.73 21.34 23.22
C THR A 154 11.99 22.66 23.92
N GLN A 155 13.08 23.37 23.61
CA GLN A 155 13.34 24.72 24.12
C GLN A 155 12.26 25.73 23.71
N ARG A 156 11.48 25.44 22.66
CA ARG A 156 10.36 26.29 22.24
C ARG A 156 9.16 26.10 23.15
N TRP A 157 8.52 27.20 23.52
CA TRP A 157 7.29 27.25 24.30
C TRP A 157 7.36 26.51 25.65
N SER A 158 8.53 26.55 26.32
CA SER A 158 8.75 25.96 27.65
C SER A 158 8.45 24.47 27.74
N ARG A 159 8.79 23.71 26.71
CA ARG A 159 8.52 22.24 26.64
C ARG A 159 9.72 21.38 26.96
N ARG A 160 10.82 21.96 27.48
CA ARG A 160 12.01 21.19 27.83
C ARG A 160 11.68 20.11 28.88
N LEU A 161 12.11 18.89 28.62
CA LEU A 161 11.99 17.74 29.49
C LEU A 161 13.25 17.60 30.35
N ASN A 162 13.11 17.20 31.62
CA ASN A 162 14.24 16.96 32.51
C ASN A 162 14.60 15.48 32.60
N SER A 163 13.64 14.61 32.28
CA SER A 163 13.81 13.14 32.25
C SER A 163 12.91 12.51 31.23
N PHE A 164 13.11 11.22 30.89
CA PHE A 164 12.21 10.48 30.00
C PHE A 164 10.82 10.26 30.61
N GLU A 165 10.73 10.23 31.93
CA GLU A 165 9.49 10.09 32.70
C GLU A 165 8.57 11.33 32.55
N ASP A 166 9.10 12.48 32.11
CA ASP A 166 8.33 13.69 31.81
C ASP A 166 7.59 13.59 30.46
N VAL A 167 7.94 12.60 29.62
CA VAL A 167 7.31 12.42 28.31
C VAL A 167 5.89 11.89 28.48
N VAL A 168 4.96 12.51 27.79
CA VAL A 168 3.57 12.05 27.64
C VAL A 168 3.29 11.70 26.17
N LEU A 169 2.29 10.85 25.94
CA LEU A 169 1.84 10.58 24.57
C LEU A 169 1.29 11.86 23.94
N PRO A 170 1.79 12.29 22.77
CA PRO A 170 1.67 13.67 22.26
C PRO A 170 0.34 14.00 21.60
N CYS A 171 -0.74 13.34 21.97
CA CYS A 171 -2.07 13.61 21.46
C CYS A 171 -3.10 13.62 22.57
N ASN A 172 -3.97 14.61 22.50
CA ASN A 172 -5.20 14.68 23.28
C ASN A 172 -6.37 15.04 22.34
N GLU A 173 -7.56 15.25 22.87
CA GLU A 173 -8.76 15.55 22.06
C GLU A 173 -8.65 16.85 21.25
N THR A 174 -7.77 17.77 21.62
CA THR A 174 -7.64 19.10 21.03
C THR A 174 -6.33 19.36 20.30
N SER A 175 -5.29 18.56 20.53
CA SER A 175 -3.96 18.78 19.95
C SER A 175 -3.19 17.48 19.74
N LYS A 176 -2.46 17.41 18.64
CA LYS A 176 -1.52 16.31 18.33
C LYS A 176 -0.13 16.49 19.00
N GLY A 177 0.04 17.52 19.82
CA GLY A 177 1.34 17.83 20.45
C GLY A 177 2.35 18.44 19.47
N ALA A 178 3.64 18.18 19.69
CA ALA A 178 4.71 18.59 18.79
C ALA A 178 4.86 17.63 17.59
N PRO A 179 5.22 18.13 16.40
CA PRO A 179 5.36 17.29 15.20
C PRO A 179 6.37 16.16 15.37
N GLU A 180 7.49 16.44 16.04
CA GLU A 180 8.54 15.46 16.32
C GLU A 180 8.03 14.35 17.25
N ALA A 181 7.36 14.73 18.33
CA ALA A 181 6.82 13.77 19.30
C ALA A 181 5.69 12.92 18.69
N TYR A 182 4.84 13.53 17.85
CA TYR A 182 3.79 12.81 17.15
C TYR A 182 4.35 11.75 16.20
N LEU A 183 5.38 12.08 15.42
CA LEU A 183 6.05 11.13 14.55
C LEU A 183 6.69 9.98 15.35
N GLU A 184 7.37 10.29 16.46
CA GLU A 184 7.99 9.26 17.32
C GLU A 184 6.94 8.33 17.96
N MET A 185 5.80 8.85 18.37
CA MET A 185 4.70 8.03 18.86
C MET A 185 4.20 7.06 17.78
N ARG A 186 4.03 7.52 16.54
CA ARG A 186 3.61 6.66 15.42
C ARG A 186 4.66 5.58 15.11
N ARG A 187 5.94 5.92 15.17
CA ARG A 187 7.05 4.96 15.03
C ARG A 187 7.04 3.91 16.14
N PHE A 188 6.86 4.35 17.38
CA PHE A 188 6.79 3.45 18.55
C PHE A 188 5.70 2.39 18.39
N PHE A 189 4.49 2.81 18.09
CA PHE A 189 3.38 1.87 17.90
C PHE A 189 3.57 0.98 16.66
N GLY A 190 4.06 1.52 15.56
CA GLY A 190 4.38 0.73 14.36
C GLY A 190 5.48 -0.30 14.60
N ASP A 191 6.54 0.06 15.32
CA ASP A 191 7.61 -0.86 15.74
C ASP A 191 7.07 -1.96 16.70
N GLY A 192 6.12 -1.62 17.56
CA GLY A 192 5.43 -2.58 18.44
C GLY A 192 4.69 -3.65 17.65
N VAL A 193 3.90 -3.24 16.65
CA VAL A 193 3.21 -4.17 15.73
C VAL A 193 4.21 -5.07 15.01
N LEU A 194 5.25 -4.51 14.41
CA LEU A 194 6.26 -5.26 13.66
C LEU A 194 6.96 -6.29 14.55
N LYS A 195 7.39 -5.91 15.76
CA LYS A 195 8.01 -6.83 16.74
C LYS A 195 7.06 -7.96 17.14
N PHE A 196 5.78 -7.66 17.30
CA PHE A 196 4.79 -8.69 17.62
C PHE A 196 4.60 -9.67 16.47
N MET A 197 4.54 -9.19 15.22
CA MET A 197 4.46 -10.04 14.03
C MET A 197 5.67 -10.99 13.91
N ILE A 198 6.88 -10.49 14.17
CA ILE A 198 8.10 -11.31 14.18
C ILE A 198 8.00 -12.41 15.25
N LYS A 199 7.54 -12.08 16.47
CA LYS A 199 7.35 -13.08 17.54
C LYS A 199 6.32 -14.13 17.16
N LEU A 200 5.24 -13.75 16.50
CA LEU A 200 4.20 -14.67 16.04
C LEU A 200 4.74 -15.61 14.95
N LYS A 201 5.47 -15.05 13.97
CA LYS A 201 6.20 -15.84 12.96
C LYS A 201 7.18 -16.82 13.63
N ASP A 202 7.95 -16.37 14.61
CA ASP A 202 8.93 -17.22 15.31
C ASP A 202 8.25 -18.43 16.00
N VAL A 203 7.03 -18.25 16.52
CA VAL A 203 6.24 -19.37 17.06
C VAL A 203 5.93 -20.38 15.97
N VAL A 204 5.46 -19.91 14.79
CA VAL A 204 5.15 -20.82 13.67
C VAL A 204 6.39 -21.55 13.19
N GLU A 205 7.51 -20.86 12.99
CA GLU A 205 8.76 -21.49 12.54
C GLU A 205 9.34 -22.50 13.54
N GLN A 206 9.21 -22.23 14.85
CA GLN A 206 9.68 -23.15 15.89
C GLN A 206 8.85 -24.43 15.97
N GLU A 207 7.54 -24.32 15.84
CA GLU A 207 6.62 -25.45 16.00
C GLU A 207 6.36 -26.21 14.70
N ALA A 208 6.40 -25.52 13.54
CA ALA A 208 6.15 -26.05 12.20
C ALA A 208 7.22 -25.61 11.20
N PRO A 209 8.49 -26.05 11.35
CA PRO A 209 9.58 -25.63 10.49
C PRO A 209 9.30 -25.89 9.01
N GLY A 210 9.46 -24.84 8.16
CA GLY A 210 9.26 -24.93 6.72
C GLY A 210 7.81 -24.83 6.25
N MET A 211 6.84 -24.68 7.15
CA MET A 211 5.47 -24.39 6.78
C MET A 211 5.37 -22.94 6.29
N MET A 212 4.78 -22.75 5.12
CA MET A 212 4.55 -21.41 4.55
C MET A 212 3.67 -20.55 5.46
N HIS A 213 3.93 -19.25 5.47
CA HIS A 213 3.09 -18.30 6.21
C HIS A 213 2.94 -16.97 5.46
N SER A 214 1.81 -16.31 5.72
CA SER A 214 1.46 -15.01 5.16
C SER A 214 0.61 -14.21 6.14
N SER A 215 0.37 -12.94 5.85
CA SER A 215 -0.53 -12.07 6.62
C SER A 215 -1.07 -10.96 5.72
N ASN A 216 -2.36 -10.63 5.87
CA ASN A 216 -2.88 -9.35 5.40
C ASN A 216 -2.66 -8.30 6.50
N HIS A 217 -2.11 -7.18 6.14
CA HIS A 217 -1.84 -6.09 7.08
C HIS A 217 -2.33 -4.78 6.51
N VAL A 218 -2.57 -3.83 7.41
CA VAL A 218 -3.00 -2.47 7.08
C VAL A 218 -1.82 -1.53 7.36
N SER A 219 -1.34 -0.84 6.35
CA SER A 219 -0.24 0.11 6.49
C SER A 219 -0.61 1.53 6.06
N GLU A 220 -1.69 1.68 5.34
CA GLU A 220 -2.16 2.95 4.81
C GLU A 220 -3.50 3.33 5.44
N GLY A 221 -3.61 4.54 5.93
CA GLY A 221 -4.85 5.06 6.45
C GLY A 221 -4.72 5.70 7.82
N ASP A 222 -5.86 6.02 8.42
CA ASP A 222 -5.96 6.75 9.68
C ASP A 222 -5.76 5.86 10.92
N THR A 223 -5.50 4.58 10.72
CA THR A 223 -5.29 3.59 11.77
C THR A 223 -3.83 3.54 12.21
N LEU A 224 -3.53 2.66 13.16
CA LEU A 224 -2.19 2.49 13.72
C LEU A 224 -1.12 2.29 12.62
N GLY A 225 -1.31 1.31 11.73
CA GLY A 225 -0.36 1.00 10.67
C GLY A 225 1.04 0.63 11.14
N PHE A 226 1.89 0.25 10.21
CA PHE A 226 3.32 0.06 10.46
C PHE A 226 4.11 0.12 9.14
N ASP A 227 5.42 0.31 9.23
CA ASP A 227 6.30 0.39 8.07
C ASP A 227 6.55 -0.99 7.47
N TYR A 228 5.70 -1.39 6.52
CA TYR A 228 5.78 -2.69 5.87
C TYR A 228 7.08 -2.86 5.07
N LEU A 229 7.47 -1.88 4.27
CA LEU A 229 8.68 -1.97 3.45
C LEU A 229 9.95 -2.14 4.28
N LYS A 230 9.94 -1.59 5.50
CA LYS A 230 11.06 -1.73 6.44
C LYS A 230 11.22 -3.15 6.97
N GLY A 231 10.13 -3.86 7.18
CA GLY A 231 10.16 -5.10 7.95
C GLY A 231 9.47 -6.31 7.34
N CYS A 232 8.89 -6.23 6.16
CA CYS A 232 8.10 -7.34 5.59
C CYS A 232 8.87 -8.65 5.45
N ARG A 233 10.15 -8.60 5.11
CA ARG A 233 11.02 -9.78 4.94
C ARG A 233 11.22 -10.57 6.24
N GLU A 234 10.97 -9.95 7.38
CA GLU A 234 11.24 -10.55 8.68
C GLU A 234 10.08 -11.40 9.19
N PHE A 235 8.87 -11.24 8.63
CA PHE A 235 7.69 -11.93 9.20
C PHE A 235 6.75 -12.60 8.18
N VAL A 236 6.92 -12.47 6.88
CA VAL A 236 6.12 -13.21 5.89
C VAL A 236 6.99 -13.89 4.83
N ASP A 237 6.58 -15.09 4.42
CA ASP A 237 7.15 -15.79 3.26
C ASP A 237 6.53 -15.31 1.95
N TYR A 238 5.21 -15.09 1.96
CA TYR A 238 4.43 -14.60 0.84
C TYR A 238 3.70 -13.32 1.22
N PRO A 239 3.77 -12.25 0.40
CA PRO A 239 3.03 -11.04 0.68
C PRO A 239 1.53 -11.32 0.60
N GLY A 240 0.79 -10.88 1.60
CA GLY A 240 -0.65 -11.02 1.68
C GLY A 240 -1.37 -9.68 1.58
N VAL A 241 -2.55 -9.66 0.97
CA VAL A 241 -3.38 -8.46 0.84
C VAL A 241 -4.86 -8.78 1.04
N GLY A 242 -5.59 -7.80 1.58
CA GLY A 242 -7.04 -7.67 1.45
C GLY A 242 -7.35 -6.79 0.24
N PHE A 243 -8.14 -7.28 -0.70
CA PHE A 243 -8.50 -6.57 -1.92
C PHE A 243 -9.98 -6.17 -1.89
N TYR A 244 -10.23 -4.90 -1.55
CA TYR A 244 -11.55 -4.32 -1.35
C TYR A 244 -11.75 -3.05 -2.20
N PRO A 245 -11.71 -3.14 -3.53
CA PRO A 245 -12.10 -2.02 -4.39
C PRO A 245 -13.60 -1.74 -4.21
N ASP A 246 -14.06 -0.55 -4.58
CA ASP A 246 -15.47 -0.33 -4.71
C ASP A 246 -16.04 -1.22 -5.84
N LEU A 247 -17.28 -1.70 -5.67
CA LEU A 247 -17.95 -2.51 -6.70
C LEU A 247 -18.62 -1.66 -7.79
N ASP A 248 -18.41 -0.36 -7.78
CA ASP A 248 -18.75 0.53 -8.88
C ASP A 248 -17.49 0.87 -9.70
N PRO A 249 -17.34 0.31 -10.91
CA PRO A 249 -16.17 0.57 -11.75
C PRO A 249 -16.15 1.98 -12.35
N GLU A 250 -17.21 2.77 -12.18
CA GLU A 250 -17.25 4.17 -12.59
C GLU A 250 -16.59 5.09 -11.57
N ASP A 251 -16.36 4.61 -10.33
CA ASP A 251 -15.51 5.27 -9.34
C ASP A 251 -14.09 4.67 -9.41
N GLU A 252 -13.21 5.31 -10.16
CA GLU A 252 -11.85 4.82 -10.42
C GLU A 252 -10.93 4.88 -9.19
N ASP A 253 -11.09 5.87 -8.32
CA ASP A 253 -10.14 6.10 -7.23
C ASP A 253 -10.03 4.93 -6.24
N PRO A 254 -11.11 4.32 -5.73
CA PRO A 254 -11.03 3.14 -4.88
C PRO A 254 -10.41 1.94 -5.57
N PHE A 255 -10.72 1.75 -6.85
CA PHE A 255 -10.19 0.68 -7.67
C PHE A 255 -8.67 0.80 -7.89
N ILE A 256 -8.19 1.97 -8.32
CA ILE A 256 -6.75 2.24 -8.49
C ILE A 256 -6.02 2.13 -7.15
N TYR A 257 -6.64 2.60 -6.06
CA TYR A 257 -6.06 2.47 -4.74
C TYR A 257 -5.85 1.00 -4.32
N ALA A 258 -6.82 0.13 -4.56
CA ALA A 258 -6.69 -1.29 -4.25
C ALA A 258 -5.57 -1.97 -5.07
N LEU A 259 -5.43 -1.62 -6.35
CA LEU A 259 -4.32 -2.11 -7.19
C LEU A 259 -2.96 -1.57 -6.71
N MET A 260 -2.89 -0.31 -6.31
CA MET A 260 -1.70 0.30 -5.76
C MET A 260 -1.26 -0.41 -4.46
N ILE A 261 -2.21 -0.77 -3.59
CA ILE A 261 -1.92 -1.57 -2.39
C ILE A 261 -1.32 -2.93 -2.76
N ASN A 262 -1.85 -3.61 -3.78
CA ASN A 262 -1.26 -4.86 -4.26
C ASN A 262 0.20 -4.68 -4.65
N GLU A 263 0.51 -3.68 -5.46
CA GLU A 263 1.89 -3.41 -5.90
C GLU A 263 2.80 -3.06 -4.72
N HIS A 264 2.31 -2.26 -3.78
CA HIS A 264 3.05 -1.91 -2.56
C HIS A 264 3.47 -3.15 -1.75
N ARG A 265 2.63 -4.19 -1.68
CA ARG A 265 2.94 -5.44 -0.95
C ARG A 265 4.01 -6.30 -1.63
N LEU A 266 4.18 -6.17 -2.93
CA LEU A 266 5.19 -6.91 -3.70
C LEU A 266 6.61 -6.37 -3.52
N ALA A 267 6.75 -5.10 -3.17
CA ALA A 267 7.95 -4.30 -3.35
C ALA A 267 9.26 -4.93 -2.83
N GLU A 268 9.23 -5.73 -1.78
CA GLU A 268 10.45 -6.19 -1.13
C GLU A 268 10.70 -7.71 -1.25
N LEU A 269 9.71 -8.51 -1.64
CA LEU A 269 9.82 -9.97 -1.49
C LEU A 269 10.17 -10.71 -2.78
N ASN A 270 9.92 -10.15 -3.94
CA ASN A 270 10.07 -10.84 -5.23
C ASN A 270 9.39 -12.23 -5.26
N LYS A 271 8.23 -12.33 -4.61
CA LYS A 271 7.39 -13.52 -4.53
C LYS A 271 5.99 -13.20 -5.03
N PRO A 272 5.22 -14.20 -5.48
CA PRO A 272 3.83 -13.97 -5.87
C PRO A 272 2.98 -13.49 -4.70
N MET A 273 2.00 -12.63 -5.01
CA MET A 273 1.02 -12.12 -4.06
C MET A 273 -0.03 -13.17 -3.75
N TRP A 274 -0.45 -13.23 -2.49
CA TRP A 274 -1.65 -13.93 -2.05
C TRP A 274 -2.73 -12.93 -1.67
N CYS A 275 -3.79 -12.85 -2.47
CA CYS A 275 -5.00 -12.14 -2.09
C CYS A 275 -5.80 -13.01 -1.12
N ILE A 276 -5.51 -12.87 0.17
CA ILE A 276 -6.04 -13.73 1.23
C ILE A 276 -7.41 -13.27 1.74
N GLU A 277 -7.85 -12.09 1.30
CA GLU A 277 -9.23 -11.62 1.39
C GLU A 277 -9.59 -10.88 0.11
N PHE A 278 -10.52 -11.44 -0.65
CA PHE A 278 -11.03 -10.85 -1.87
C PHE A 278 -12.51 -10.54 -1.72
N GLN A 279 -12.88 -9.28 -1.93
CA GLN A 279 -14.23 -8.78 -1.80
C GLN A 279 -15.24 -9.53 -2.67
N THR A 280 -16.35 -10.00 -2.07
CA THR A 280 -17.47 -10.62 -2.78
C THR A 280 -18.76 -9.79 -2.74
N GLY A 281 -18.78 -8.81 -1.87
CA GLY A 281 -19.81 -7.79 -1.68
C GLY A 281 -19.30 -6.78 -0.66
N ASN A 282 -20.04 -5.73 -0.37
CA ASN A 282 -19.71 -4.75 0.66
C ASN A 282 -20.96 -4.13 1.27
N PHE A 283 -20.78 -3.26 2.28
CA PHE A 283 -21.89 -2.57 2.96
C PHE A 283 -22.69 -1.61 2.07
N GLY A 284 -22.10 -1.13 0.97
CA GLY A 284 -22.76 -0.22 0.04
C GLY A 284 -23.34 -0.90 -1.21
N CYS A 285 -22.92 -2.14 -1.50
CA CYS A 285 -23.29 -2.83 -2.72
C CYS A 285 -23.42 -4.34 -2.51
N TYR A 286 -24.63 -4.86 -2.68
CA TYR A 286 -24.91 -6.28 -2.59
C TYR A 286 -24.15 -7.10 -3.63
N ALA A 287 -24.19 -6.67 -4.87
CA ALA A 287 -23.46 -7.30 -5.97
C ALA A 287 -23.20 -6.25 -7.05
N GLY A 288 -21.96 -6.04 -7.40
CA GLY A 288 -21.57 -5.21 -8.54
C GLY A 288 -22.14 -5.68 -9.88
N LYS A 289 -21.80 -5.01 -10.97
CA LYS A 289 -22.14 -5.44 -12.34
C LYS A 289 -21.60 -6.85 -12.62
N ALA A 290 -22.27 -7.62 -13.46
CA ALA A 290 -21.83 -8.98 -13.82
C ALA A 290 -20.45 -8.93 -14.49
N GLY A 291 -19.54 -9.82 -14.07
CA GLY A 291 -18.16 -9.90 -14.55
C GLY A 291 -17.14 -9.10 -13.72
N ILE A 292 -17.58 -8.19 -12.85
CA ILE A 292 -16.67 -7.33 -12.07
C ILE A 292 -15.73 -8.15 -11.17
N LEU A 293 -16.23 -9.16 -10.48
CA LEU A 293 -15.37 -9.97 -9.60
C LEU A 293 -14.29 -10.69 -10.40
N ARG A 294 -14.67 -11.23 -11.57
CA ARG A 294 -13.73 -11.90 -12.46
C ARG A 294 -12.69 -10.92 -13.02
N MET A 295 -13.13 -9.75 -13.46
CA MET A 295 -12.23 -8.68 -13.92
C MET A 295 -11.22 -8.32 -12.83
N TYR A 296 -11.67 -8.12 -11.60
CA TYR A 296 -10.78 -7.82 -10.47
C TYR A 296 -9.78 -8.94 -10.19
N ALA A 297 -10.20 -10.21 -10.28
CA ALA A 297 -9.29 -11.33 -10.11
C ALA A 297 -8.21 -11.38 -11.21
N LEU A 298 -8.58 -11.06 -12.46
CA LEU A 298 -7.63 -10.95 -13.58
C LEU A 298 -6.70 -9.73 -13.44
N LEU A 299 -7.20 -8.63 -12.87
CA LEU A 299 -6.34 -7.49 -12.54
C LEU A 299 -5.38 -7.82 -11.40
N CYS A 300 -5.81 -8.55 -10.38
CA CYS A 300 -4.90 -9.08 -9.36
C CYS A 300 -3.80 -9.93 -10.01
N LEU A 301 -4.14 -10.77 -10.99
CA LEU A 301 -3.14 -11.54 -11.76
C LEU A 301 -2.16 -10.61 -12.49
N ALA A 302 -2.63 -9.50 -13.08
CA ALA A 302 -1.79 -8.48 -13.70
C ALA A 302 -0.81 -7.81 -12.71
N TYR A 303 -1.03 -7.96 -11.41
CA TYR A 303 -0.18 -7.52 -10.31
C TYR A 303 0.38 -8.70 -9.50
N ARG A 304 0.73 -9.80 -10.19
CA ARG A 304 1.46 -10.98 -9.66
C ARG A 304 0.70 -11.80 -8.62
N THR A 305 -0.61 -11.68 -8.53
CA THR A 305 -1.42 -12.48 -7.59
C THR A 305 -1.61 -13.90 -8.14
N GLN A 306 -1.26 -14.91 -7.33
CA GLN A 306 -1.41 -16.34 -7.67
C GLN A 306 -2.46 -17.06 -6.82
N MET A 307 -3.03 -16.41 -5.83
CA MET A 307 -4.09 -16.98 -4.99
C MET A 307 -5.13 -15.90 -4.67
N VAL A 308 -6.40 -16.26 -4.80
CA VAL A 308 -7.54 -15.37 -4.48
C VAL A 308 -8.50 -16.12 -3.57
N LEU A 309 -8.68 -15.64 -2.33
CA LEU A 309 -9.57 -16.21 -1.32
C LEU A 309 -10.73 -15.28 -1.06
N ALA A 310 -11.95 -15.75 -1.28
CA ALA A 310 -13.16 -14.95 -1.14
C ALA A 310 -13.45 -14.53 0.30
N TRP A 311 -13.71 -13.27 0.54
CA TRP A 311 -14.35 -12.79 1.75
C TRP A 311 -15.78 -12.36 1.42
N THR A 312 -16.79 -13.18 1.73
CA THR A 312 -16.75 -14.43 2.48
C THR A 312 -17.60 -15.50 1.77
N TRP A 313 -17.52 -16.77 2.20
CA TRP A 313 -18.32 -17.84 1.61
C TRP A 313 -19.82 -17.57 1.75
N ARG A 314 -20.31 -17.36 2.97
CA ARG A 314 -21.74 -17.10 3.23
C ARG A 314 -21.92 -15.77 3.95
N SER A 315 -22.93 -15.00 3.54
CA SER A 315 -23.35 -13.78 4.22
C SER A 315 -23.66 -14.06 5.70
N MET A 316 -23.10 -13.26 6.60
CA MET A 316 -23.25 -13.44 8.04
C MET A 316 -24.67 -13.12 8.49
N LEU A 317 -25.23 -13.93 9.41
CA LEU A 317 -26.59 -13.74 9.90
C LEU A 317 -26.70 -12.71 11.05
N GLY A 318 -25.58 -12.18 11.51
CA GLY A 318 -25.52 -11.20 12.60
C GLY A 318 -24.11 -10.64 12.79
N GLY A 319 -23.97 -9.68 13.69
CA GLY A 319 -22.72 -8.97 13.97
C GLY A 319 -22.50 -7.78 13.03
N GLU A 320 -21.33 -7.16 13.15
CA GLU A 320 -21.00 -5.93 12.45
C GLU A 320 -21.01 -6.09 10.92
N GLU A 321 -20.72 -7.30 10.43
CA GLU A 321 -20.65 -7.61 8.99
C GLU A 321 -21.90 -8.32 8.45
N GLN A 322 -23.04 -8.26 9.13
CA GLN A 322 -24.29 -8.87 8.66
C GLN A 322 -24.77 -8.35 7.29
N PHE A 323 -24.33 -7.16 6.88
CA PHE A 323 -24.60 -6.57 5.57
C PHE A 323 -23.39 -6.56 4.63
N PHE A 324 -22.35 -7.32 4.98
CA PHE A 324 -21.23 -7.60 4.09
C PHE A 324 -21.51 -8.92 3.36
N PHE A 325 -21.91 -8.83 2.10
CA PHE A 325 -22.51 -9.95 1.38
C PHE A 325 -21.47 -10.95 0.85
N GLY A 326 -21.58 -12.21 1.26
CA GLY A 326 -20.75 -13.32 0.78
C GLY A 326 -21.16 -13.87 -0.58
N LEU A 327 -20.49 -14.94 -1.01
CA LEU A 327 -20.80 -15.65 -2.27
C LEU A 327 -22.16 -16.34 -2.20
N VAL A 328 -22.47 -16.95 -1.06
CA VAL A 328 -23.76 -17.56 -0.75
C VAL A 328 -24.57 -16.57 0.09
N ASP A 329 -25.80 -16.35 -0.28
CA ASP A 329 -26.66 -15.38 0.37
C ASP A 329 -27.09 -15.82 1.78
N HIS A 330 -27.75 -14.92 2.54
CA HIS A 330 -28.19 -15.20 3.89
C HIS A 330 -29.10 -16.45 4.00
N ASP A 331 -29.95 -16.68 3.01
CA ASP A 331 -30.87 -17.83 2.92
C ASP A 331 -30.19 -19.13 2.41
N GLY A 332 -28.92 -19.08 2.07
CA GLY A 332 -28.17 -20.21 1.52
C GLY A 332 -28.21 -20.34 0.00
N THR A 333 -28.80 -19.37 -0.71
CA THR A 333 -28.89 -19.41 -2.16
C THR A 333 -27.52 -19.13 -2.82
N CYS A 334 -27.13 -19.98 -3.77
CA CYS A 334 -25.98 -19.80 -4.65
C CYS A 334 -26.40 -18.94 -5.85
N GLY A 335 -26.22 -17.62 -5.73
CA GLY A 335 -26.60 -16.65 -6.76
C GLY A 335 -25.51 -16.40 -7.81
N ARG A 336 -25.65 -15.28 -8.55
CA ARG A 336 -24.70 -14.89 -9.62
C ARG A 336 -23.26 -14.80 -9.11
N LYS A 337 -23.00 -14.23 -7.94
CA LYS A 337 -21.66 -14.09 -7.37
C LYS A 337 -20.95 -15.43 -7.19
N TYR A 338 -21.70 -16.44 -6.71
CA TYR A 338 -21.19 -17.80 -6.57
C TYR A 338 -20.72 -18.36 -7.92
N HIS A 339 -21.53 -18.23 -8.98
CA HIS A 339 -21.17 -18.73 -10.30
C HIS A 339 -20.02 -17.96 -10.92
N GLU A 340 -19.95 -16.65 -10.72
CA GLU A 340 -18.85 -15.81 -11.18
C GLU A 340 -17.54 -16.19 -10.48
N PHE A 341 -17.58 -16.47 -9.18
CA PHE A 341 -16.40 -16.90 -8.45
C PHE A 341 -15.99 -18.35 -8.78
N ALA A 342 -16.94 -19.21 -9.12
CA ALA A 342 -16.63 -20.54 -9.67
C ALA A 342 -15.88 -20.43 -11.02
N GLN A 343 -16.20 -19.43 -11.85
CA GLN A 343 -15.42 -19.14 -13.05
C GLN A 343 -14.01 -18.65 -12.73
N ILE A 344 -13.84 -17.78 -11.71
CA ILE A 344 -12.52 -17.36 -11.24
C ILE A 344 -11.70 -18.58 -10.79
N ALA A 345 -12.31 -19.49 -10.03
CA ALA A 345 -11.64 -20.71 -9.59
C ALA A 345 -11.20 -21.58 -10.78
N SER A 346 -12.04 -21.68 -11.81
CA SER A 346 -11.70 -22.38 -13.06
C SER A 346 -10.55 -21.71 -13.81
N ASP A 347 -10.57 -20.39 -13.93
CA ASP A 347 -9.51 -19.62 -14.60
C ASP A 347 -8.16 -19.80 -13.88
N TYR A 348 -8.15 -19.72 -12.55
CA TYR A 348 -6.94 -19.92 -11.76
C TYR A 348 -6.43 -21.35 -11.81
N HIS A 349 -7.31 -22.34 -11.93
CA HIS A 349 -6.92 -23.72 -12.15
C HIS A 349 -6.22 -23.91 -13.51
N VAL A 350 -6.77 -23.31 -14.59
CA VAL A 350 -6.14 -23.30 -15.92
C VAL A 350 -4.76 -22.62 -15.86
N LEU A 351 -4.64 -21.51 -15.13
CA LEU A 351 -3.36 -20.80 -14.96
C LEU A 351 -2.35 -21.61 -14.15
N GLU A 352 -2.79 -22.36 -13.13
CA GLU A 352 -1.95 -23.27 -12.39
C GLU A 352 -1.38 -24.40 -13.27
N GLU A 353 -2.23 -25.03 -14.10
CA GLU A 353 -1.82 -26.06 -15.05
C GLU A 353 -0.89 -25.51 -16.15
N TYR A 354 -1.13 -24.28 -16.60
CA TYR A 354 -0.27 -23.59 -17.56
C TYR A 354 1.09 -23.21 -16.96
N GLY A 355 1.14 -22.97 -15.66
CA GLY A 355 2.21 -22.31 -14.92
C GLY A 355 1.92 -20.82 -14.83
N PHE A 356 1.62 -20.31 -13.63
CA PHE A 356 1.32 -18.90 -13.43
C PHE A 356 2.36 -18.00 -14.09
N PRO A 357 1.92 -16.98 -14.83
CA PRO A 357 2.83 -16.05 -15.47
C PRO A 357 3.65 -15.29 -14.43
N TYR A 358 4.96 -15.21 -14.64
CA TYR A 358 5.86 -14.46 -13.77
C TYR A 358 6.22 -13.13 -14.43
N LEU A 359 5.71 -12.04 -13.89
CA LEU A 359 6.02 -10.70 -14.36
C LEU A 359 7.49 -10.33 -14.08
N PRO A 360 8.22 -9.78 -15.05
CA PRO A 360 9.58 -9.34 -14.85
C PRO A 360 9.63 -8.18 -13.84
N GLN A 361 10.80 -7.96 -13.24
CA GLN A 361 11.01 -6.79 -12.39
C GLN A 361 10.90 -5.51 -13.22
N PRO A 362 10.12 -4.51 -12.78
CA PRO A 362 9.94 -3.27 -13.52
C PRO A 362 11.21 -2.40 -13.52
N GLU A 363 11.38 -1.62 -14.58
CA GLU A 363 12.46 -0.63 -14.69
C GLU A 363 12.12 0.71 -14.00
N ILE A 364 10.89 0.83 -13.48
CA ILE A 364 10.36 2.03 -12.83
C ILE A 364 10.16 1.75 -11.36
N ALA A 365 10.64 2.66 -10.52
CA ALA A 365 10.41 2.66 -9.09
C ALA A 365 9.66 3.92 -8.66
N GLN A 366 8.76 3.78 -7.70
CA GLN A 366 8.08 4.87 -7.02
C GLN A 366 8.47 4.85 -5.54
N ALA A 367 9.00 5.95 -5.04
CA ALA A 367 9.36 6.08 -3.64
C ALA A 367 8.11 6.08 -2.73
N TYR A 368 8.18 5.29 -1.68
CA TYR A 368 7.19 5.28 -0.62
C TYR A 368 7.87 5.30 0.76
N CYS A 369 7.29 6.01 1.70
CA CYS A 369 7.72 5.98 3.10
C CYS A 369 6.51 6.11 4.01
N TYR A 370 6.31 5.11 4.86
CA TYR A 370 5.22 5.10 5.85
C TYR A 370 5.21 6.36 6.74
N GLU A 371 6.39 6.86 7.09
CA GLU A 371 6.53 8.02 7.98
C GLU A 371 5.99 9.34 7.37
N ASN A 372 5.82 9.40 6.05
CA ASN A 372 5.15 10.55 5.43
C ASN A 372 3.66 10.64 5.79
N LEU A 373 2.99 9.51 6.09
CA LEU A 373 1.58 9.54 6.51
C LEU A 373 1.37 10.40 7.76
N PRO A 374 2.05 10.14 8.90
CA PRO A 374 1.92 11.00 10.08
C PRO A 374 2.45 12.42 9.90
N VAL A 375 3.45 12.64 9.03
CA VAL A 375 3.94 13.99 8.71
C VAL A 375 2.86 14.80 8.02
N TYR A 376 2.21 14.27 7.01
CA TYR A 376 1.12 14.93 6.31
C TYR A 376 -0.12 15.09 7.20
N GLU A 377 -0.47 14.06 7.96
CA GLU A 377 -1.57 14.10 8.91
C GLU A 377 -1.39 15.19 9.99
N TYR A 378 -0.16 15.36 10.48
CA TYR A 378 0.17 16.43 11.42
C TYR A 378 0.17 17.80 10.72
N GLY A 379 0.79 17.89 9.56
CA GLY A 379 1.10 19.14 8.84
C GLY A 379 -0.02 19.66 7.93
N THR A 380 -1.31 19.46 8.24
CA THR A 380 -2.45 19.81 7.38
C THR A 380 -2.56 21.29 7.02
N TYR A 381 -1.91 22.19 7.76
CA TYR A 381 -1.80 23.60 7.37
C TYR A 381 -0.85 23.84 6.20
N TYR A 382 0.14 22.97 5.99
CA TYR A 382 1.11 23.06 4.91
C TYR A 382 0.79 22.07 3.78
N TYR A 383 0.64 20.78 4.10
CA TYR A 383 0.31 19.73 3.13
C TYR A 383 -1.20 19.73 2.87
N ARG A 384 -1.63 20.18 1.69
CA ARG A 384 -3.05 20.28 1.32
C ARG A 384 -3.59 19.01 0.70
N THR A 385 -2.78 18.38 -0.13
CA THR A 385 -3.10 17.11 -0.74
C THR A 385 -2.50 15.99 0.10
N PRO A 386 -3.30 15.03 0.58
CA PRO A 386 -2.80 13.92 1.39
C PRO A 386 -1.69 13.12 0.69
N TYR A 387 -0.74 12.59 1.45
CA TYR A 387 0.36 11.76 0.89
C TYR A 387 -0.17 10.59 0.06
N LYS A 388 -1.23 9.92 0.54
CA LYS A 388 -1.93 8.86 -0.20
C LYS A 388 -2.32 9.31 -1.62
N ARG A 389 -2.82 10.53 -1.79
CA ARG A 389 -3.18 11.08 -3.10
C ARG A 389 -1.95 11.32 -3.97
N GLN A 390 -0.85 11.82 -3.39
CA GLN A 390 0.41 12.04 -4.11
C GLN A 390 0.93 10.73 -4.73
N ILE A 391 0.96 9.66 -3.94
CA ILE A 391 1.43 8.36 -4.42
C ILE A 391 0.47 7.70 -5.41
N MET A 392 -0.84 7.89 -5.23
CA MET A 392 -1.85 7.34 -6.13
C MET A 392 -1.83 8.02 -7.50
N ASP A 393 -1.71 9.34 -7.56
CA ASP A 393 -1.66 10.08 -8.82
C ASP A 393 -0.38 9.74 -9.62
N ALA A 394 0.73 9.47 -8.94
CA ALA A 394 1.94 8.96 -9.59
C ALA A 394 1.75 7.52 -10.11
N PHE A 395 1.11 6.65 -9.33
CA PHE A 395 0.82 5.26 -9.73
C PHE A 395 -0.11 5.19 -10.95
N LYS A 396 -1.13 6.06 -11.03
CA LYS A 396 -2.05 6.15 -12.16
C LYS A 396 -1.34 6.31 -13.51
N VAL A 397 -0.28 7.12 -13.56
CA VAL A 397 0.49 7.34 -14.79
C VAL A 397 0.99 6.02 -15.37
N PHE A 398 1.59 5.17 -14.54
CA PHE A 398 2.15 3.89 -15.00
C PHE A 398 1.05 2.86 -15.25
N HIS A 399 0.01 2.86 -14.43
CA HIS A 399 -1.16 2.00 -14.64
C HIS A 399 -1.80 2.23 -16.02
N TYR A 400 -2.12 3.48 -16.36
CA TYR A 400 -2.76 3.81 -17.64
C TYR A 400 -1.84 3.71 -18.86
N ARG A 401 -0.53 3.79 -18.64
CA ARG A 401 0.46 3.50 -19.69
C ARG A 401 0.76 2.00 -19.86
N ASN A 402 0.09 1.15 -19.10
CA ASN A 402 0.35 -0.29 -19.10
C ASN A 402 1.81 -0.64 -18.79
N LEU A 403 2.43 0.11 -17.89
CA LEU A 403 3.76 -0.10 -17.37
C LEU A 403 3.71 -0.61 -15.92
N ASP A 404 4.61 -1.51 -15.61
CA ASP A 404 4.83 -1.93 -14.22
C ASP A 404 5.69 -0.92 -13.46
N CYS A 405 5.40 -0.74 -12.17
CA CYS A 405 6.09 0.14 -11.27
C CYS A 405 6.21 -0.51 -9.89
N ASN A 406 7.41 -0.65 -9.35
CA ASN A 406 7.61 -1.11 -7.98
C ASN A 406 7.62 0.05 -7.00
N PHE A 407 7.11 -0.18 -5.78
CA PHE A 407 7.38 0.71 -4.66
C PHE A 407 8.73 0.41 -4.02
N VAL A 408 9.45 1.46 -3.64
CA VAL A 408 10.77 1.33 -3.00
C VAL A 408 10.89 2.24 -1.79
N ASP A 409 11.56 1.74 -0.76
CA ASP A 409 12.04 2.56 0.33
C ASP A 409 13.39 3.18 -0.07
N LEU A 410 13.48 4.50 -0.05
CA LEU A 410 14.73 5.21 -0.40
C LEU A 410 15.91 4.88 0.54
N ARG A 411 15.65 4.31 1.72
CA ARG A 411 16.70 3.80 2.62
C ARG A 411 17.36 2.53 2.07
N ASN A 412 16.61 1.73 1.30
CA ASN A 412 17.06 0.45 0.76
C ASN A 412 16.56 0.26 -0.69
N MET A 413 17.20 0.94 -1.62
CA MET A 413 16.87 0.84 -3.05
C MET A 413 17.54 -0.40 -3.65
N SER A 414 16.83 -1.53 -3.67
CA SER A 414 17.27 -2.73 -4.38
C SER A 414 16.53 -2.87 -5.72
N GLY A 415 17.26 -3.14 -6.80
CA GLY A 415 16.70 -3.34 -8.15
C GLY A 415 17.44 -2.54 -9.23
N ASN A 416 17.25 -2.95 -10.49
CA ASN A 416 17.84 -2.30 -11.67
C ASN A 416 16.86 -1.29 -12.28
N TYR A 417 16.50 -0.28 -11.51
CA TYR A 417 15.60 0.76 -11.99
C TYR A 417 16.32 1.74 -12.91
N LYS A 418 15.62 2.21 -13.95
CA LYS A 418 16.05 3.31 -14.81
C LYS A 418 15.42 4.64 -14.37
N ILE A 419 14.19 4.56 -13.86
CA ILE A 419 13.41 5.72 -13.40
C ILE A 419 13.03 5.57 -11.95
N LEU A 420 13.19 6.64 -11.19
CA LEU A 420 12.75 6.79 -9.82
C LEU A 420 11.82 8.00 -9.72
N VAL A 421 10.55 7.76 -9.38
CA VAL A 421 9.58 8.82 -9.07
C VAL A 421 9.50 9.02 -7.56
N ILE A 422 9.57 10.27 -7.11
CA ILE A 422 9.57 10.67 -5.69
C ILE A 422 8.38 11.61 -5.46
N PRO A 423 7.15 11.08 -5.30
CA PRO A 423 5.94 11.89 -5.22
C PRO A 423 5.69 12.39 -3.80
N GLY A 424 5.77 13.71 -3.57
CA GLY A 424 5.44 14.31 -2.29
C GLY A 424 6.15 13.72 -1.07
N HIS A 425 7.36 13.23 -1.22
CA HIS A 425 8.12 12.49 -0.21
C HIS A 425 8.78 13.46 0.80
N ALA A 426 8.02 13.92 1.80
CA ALA A 426 8.40 15.03 2.68
C ALA A 426 9.64 14.74 3.53
N ILE A 427 9.71 13.56 4.16
CA ILE A 427 10.88 13.15 4.95
C ILE A 427 12.05 12.81 4.01
N MET A 428 13.23 13.35 4.31
CA MET A 428 14.46 12.98 3.63
C MET A 428 15.59 12.84 4.65
N THR A 429 16.09 11.63 4.84
CA THR A 429 17.26 11.37 5.67
C THR A 429 18.55 11.49 4.87
N GLU A 430 19.71 11.60 5.54
CA GLU A 430 21.02 11.56 4.88
C GLU A 430 21.21 10.27 4.06
N GLU A 431 20.72 9.16 4.55
CA GLU A 431 20.79 7.87 3.86
C GLU A 431 19.94 7.86 2.58
N MET A 432 18.69 8.29 2.68
CA MET A 432 17.79 8.42 1.52
C MET A 432 18.40 9.36 0.45
N ALA A 433 18.87 10.53 0.88
CA ALA A 433 19.49 11.51 -0.02
C ALA A 433 20.74 10.95 -0.69
N ARG A 434 21.58 10.21 0.05
CA ARG A 434 22.77 9.54 -0.49
C ARG A 434 22.38 8.51 -1.56
N ASN A 435 21.35 7.71 -1.33
CA ASN A 435 20.89 6.69 -2.26
C ASN A 435 20.30 7.31 -3.54
N VAL A 436 19.49 8.35 -3.43
CA VAL A 436 18.98 9.12 -4.58
C VAL A 436 20.14 9.74 -5.36
N ARG A 437 21.10 10.36 -4.67
CA ARG A 437 22.29 10.95 -5.29
C ARG A 437 23.10 9.92 -6.07
N ASN A 438 23.34 8.75 -5.50
CA ASN A 438 24.08 7.67 -6.15
C ASN A 438 23.30 7.14 -7.37
N PHE A 439 22.00 6.93 -7.25
CA PHE A 439 21.14 6.50 -8.34
C PHE A 439 21.26 7.42 -9.56
N VAL A 440 21.12 8.74 -9.37
CA VAL A 440 21.23 9.70 -10.47
C VAL A 440 22.67 9.77 -10.98
N LYS A 441 23.66 9.79 -10.07
CA LYS A 441 25.09 9.84 -10.46
C LYS A 441 25.51 8.68 -11.37
N GLU A 442 24.93 7.50 -11.16
CA GLU A 442 25.24 6.28 -11.92
C GLU A 442 24.50 6.20 -13.26
N GLY A 443 23.55 7.06 -13.53
CA GLY A 443 22.83 7.14 -14.81
C GLY A 443 21.31 7.02 -14.71
N GLY A 444 20.77 6.89 -13.51
CA GLY A 444 19.33 6.86 -13.29
C GLY A 444 18.66 8.22 -13.55
N ILE A 445 17.37 8.19 -13.82
CA ILE A 445 16.52 9.36 -14.00
C ILE A 445 15.60 9.49 -12.78
N ALA A 446 15.78 10.57 -12.01
CA ALA A 446 14.88 10.87 -10.88
C ALA A 446 13.86 11.94 -11.27
N ILE A 447 12.59 11.75 -10.91
CA ILE A 447 11.50 12.71 -11.03
C ILE A 447 10.97 12.97 -9.63
N MET A 448 11.18 14.18 -9.10
CA MET A 448 10.71 14.56 -7.77
C MET A 448 9.66 15.67 -7.88
N THR A 449 8.57 15.53 -7.11
CA THR A 449 7.50 16.52 -7.12
C THR A 449 7.58 17.45 -5.90
N ALA A 450 6.88 18.57 -5.95
CA ALA A 450 6.74 19.46 -4.81
C ALA A 450 6.33 18.71 -3.53
N TYR A 451 6.47 19.34 -2.37
CA TYR A 451 6.37 18.75 -1.04
C TYR A 451 7.50 17.77 -0.66
N SER A 452 8.34 17.33 -1.58
CA SER A 452 9.43 16.38 -1.28
C SER A 452 10.62 17.05 -0.61
N ALA A 453 11.34 16.28 0.23
CA ALA A 453 12.57 16.68 0.93
C ALA A 453 12.42 17.98 1.76
N LYS A 454 11.34 18.09 2.53
CA LYS A 454 11.03 19.28 3.34
C LYS A 454 11.52 19.17 4.77
N VAL A 455 11.54 17.94 5.34
CA VAL A 455 11.84 17.68 6.74
C VAL A 455 12.84 16.53 6.88
N ASN A 456 13.60 16.60 7.98
CA ASN A 456 14.53 15.55 8.35
C ASN A 456 13.82 14.38 9.08
N GLU A 457 14.60 13.42 9.57
CA GLU A 457 14.12 12.24 10.29
C GLU A 457 13.32 12.53 11.56
N ASN A 458 13.40 13.74 12.10
CA ASN A 458 12.67 14.18 13.29
C ASN A 458 11.41 14.99 12.94
N ASN A 459 11.02 15.09 11.67
CA ASN A 459 9.97 15.99 11.20
C ASN A 459 10.26 17.47 11.47
N SER A 460 11.53 17.85 11.50
CA SER A 460 11.98 19.23 11.59
C SER A 460 12.44 19.71 10.22
N VAL A 461 12.10 20.97 9.87
CA VAL A 461 12.53 21.58 8.61
C VAL A 461 14.05 21.73 8.61
N PHE A 462 14.68 21.51 7.45
CA PHE A 462 16.11 21.72 7.29
C PHE A 462 16.50 23.20 7.49
N ASP A 463 17.67 23.44 8.03
CA ASP A 463 18.30 24.77 8.12
C ASP A 463 19.03 25.20 6.82
N THR A 464 18.79 24.43 5.75
CA THR A 464 19.31 24.66 4.40
C THR A 464 18.19 24.99 3.42
N PHE A 465 18.54 25.44 2.21
CA PHE A 465 17.56 25.67 1.15
C PHE A 465 16.87 24.35 0.75
N GLN A 466 15.54 24.41 0.55
CA GLN A 466 14.80 23.29 0.01
C GLN A 466 15.11 23.10 -1.48
N PRO A 467 15.15 21.88 -2.01
CA PRO A 467 14.78 20.61 -1.39
C PRO A 467 15.89 19.99 -0.49
N GLY A 468 16.36 20.72 0.50
CA GLY A 468 17.20 20.24 1.58
C GLY A 468 18.48 19.54 1.09
N LEU A 469 18.66 18.28 1.47
CA LEU A 469 19.84 17.48 1.17
C LEU A 469 20.02 17.14 -0.33
N LEU A 470 19.04 17.44 -1.19
CA LEU A 470 19.04 17.13 -2.62
C LEU A 470 19.14 18.36 -3.53
N SER A 471 19.37 19.56 -2.97
CA SER A 471 19.49 20.81 -3.76
C SER A 471 20.59 20.74 -4.81
N ASP A 472 21.69 20.03 -4.55
CA ASP A 472 22.79 19.81 -5.49
C ASP A 472 22.38 18.87 -6.65
N VAL A 473 21.64 17.82 -6.34
CA VAL A 473 21.18 16.82 -7.34
C VAL A 473 20.19 17.45 -8.31
N PHE A 474 19.22 18.21 -7.77
CA PHE A 474 18.19 18.85 -8.59
C PHE A 474 18.62 20.23 -9.13
N GLY A 475 19.74 20.79 -8.66
CA GLY A 475 20.33 22.02 -9.17
C GLY A 475 19.44 23.26 -8.97
N LEU A 476 18.68 23.32 -7.88
CA LEU A 476 17.73 24.40 -7.60
C LEU A 476 17.54 24.64 -6.09
N ARG A 477 16.87 25.74 -5.78
CA ARG A 477 16.26 25.99 -4.49
C ARG A 477 14.80 26.41 -4.62
N VAL A 478 13.98 26.07 -3.63
CA VAL A 478 12.60 26.55 -3.51
C VAL A 478 12.63 27.90 -2.78
N ALA A 479 12.27 28.97 -3.48
CA ALA A 479 12.27 30.34 -2.95
C ALA A 479 10.97 30.70 -2.24
N GLY A 480 9.87 30.00 -2.55
CA GLY A 480 8.55 30.23 -2.00
C GLY A 480 7.55 29.25 -2.56
N PHE A 481 6.29 29.46 -2.25
CA PHE A 481 5.18 28.65 -2.79
C PHE A 481 3.90 29.46 -2.88
N GLU A 482 3.03 29.02 -3.76
CA GLU A 482 1.65 29.51 -3.91
C GLU A 482 0.65 28.40 -3.61
N ARG A 483 -0.56 28.76 -3.24
CA ARG A 483 -1.65 27.81 -2.95
C ARG A 483 -3.02 28.44 -3.13
N THR A 484 -4.02 27.61 -3.43
CA THR A 484 -5.39 28.06 -3.71
C THR A 484 -6.16 28.53 -2.46
N MET A 485 -5.77 28.09 -1.27
CA MET A 485 -6.35 28.55 0.01
C MET A 485 -5.33 28.60 1.14
N VAL A 486 -5.51 29.57 2.02
CA VAL A 486 -4.64 29.78 3.19
C VAL A 486 -4.95 28.79 4.32
N HIS A 487 -6.23 28.49 4.56
CA HIS A 487 -6.66 27.57 5.61
C HIS A 487 -7.12 26.23 5.03
N PRO A 488 -7.00 25.12 5.79
CA PRO A 488 -7.58 23.84 5.38
C PRO A 488 -9.08 24.01 5.12
N PRO A 489 -9.64 23.28 4.13
CA PRO A 489 -11.09 23.25 3.93
C PRO A 489 -11.78 22.71 5.19
N ALA A 490 -13.01 23.11 5.42
CA ALA A 490 -13.83 22.52 6.48
C ALA A 490 -14.04 21.02 6.21
N LYS A 491 -14.37 20.26 7.27
CA LYS A 491 -14.61 18.81 7.13
C LYS A 491 -15.72 18.56 6.11
N GLY A 492 -15.38 17.82 5.05
CA GLY A 492 -16.30 17.51 3.95
C GLY A 492 -16.25 18.47 2.76
N GLU A 493 -15.50 19.57 2.85
CA GLU A 493 -15.25 20.45 1.71
C GLU A 493 -14.02 19.98 0.92
N LYS A 494 -14.09 20.11 -0.41
CA LYS A 494 -12.95 19.81 -1.29
C LYS A 494 -11.99 21.01 -1.33
N THR A 495 -10.69 20.74 -1.38
CA THR A 495 -9.68 21.77 -1.65
C THR A 495 -9.92 22.34 -3.05
N PRO A 496 -10.05 23.67 -3.22
CA PRO A 496 -10.15 24.28 -4.55
C PRO A 496 -8.88 24.00 -5.34
N MET A 497 -9.05 23.68 -6.62
CA MET A 497 -7.94 23.44 -7.55
C MET A 497 -7.82 24.61 -8.52
N LYS A 498 -6.58 24.93 -8.92
CA LYS A 498 -6.27 25.89 -9.97
C LYS A 498 -5.79 25.15 -11.21
N LYS A 499 -6.33 25.51 -12.36
CA LYS A 499 -5.84 25.04 -13.64
C LYS A 499 -4.63 25.85 -14.06
N LEU A 500 -3.52 25.18 -14.34
CA LEU A 500 -2.28 25.77 -14.84
C LEU A 500 -1.89 25.11 -16.16
N CYS A 501 -1.59 25.92 -17.15
CA CYS A 501 -1.06 25.46 -18.43
C CYS A 501 0.47 25.40 -18.37
N VAL A 502 1.05 24.22 -18.60
CA VAL A 502 2.49 23.98 -18.62
C VAL A 502 2.94 23.77 -20.06
N ARG A 503 3.93 24.53 -20.49
CA ARG A 503 4.51 24.47 -21.83
C ARG A 503 5.99 24.14 -21.77
N LYS A 504 6.45 23.23 -22.65
CA LYS A 504 7.88 22.92 -22.81
C LYS A 504 8.66 24.16 -23.27
N CYS A 505 9.78 24.44 -22.65
CA CYS A 505 10.65 25.54 -23.05
C CYS A 505 11.33 25.20 -24.37
N VAL A 506 11.25 26.11 -25.34
CA VAL A 506 11.90 25.95 -26.66
C VAL A 506 13.40 26.29 -26.53
N THR A 507 14.28 25.34 -26.80
CA THR A 507 15.70 25.64 -26.97
C THR A 507 15.91 26.36 -28.33
N GLU A 508 16.56 27.52 -28.33
CA GLU A 508 16.91 28.23 -29.56
C GLU A 508 17.60 27.29 -30.56
N GLY A 509 16.99 27.11 -31.73
CA GLY A 509 17.55 26.32 -32.83
C GLY A 509 16.76 25.12 -33.30
N THR A 510 15.68 24.76 -32.65
CA THR A 510 14.75 23.70 -33.11
C THR A 510 13.44 24.30 -33.61
N GLU A 511 13.45 24.88 -34.82
CA GLU A 511 12.22 25.09 -35.61
C GLU A 511 11.73 23.74 -36.15
N ASP A 512 11.34 22.80 -35.27
CA ASP A 512 10.46 21.69 -35.65
C ASP A 512 9.03 22.16 -35.44
N GLY A 513 8.33 22.39 -36.53
CA GLY A 513 6.92 22.79 -36.58
C GLY A 513 5.91 21.79 -35.97
N ARG A 514 6.33 21.03 -34.99
CA ARG A 514 5.47 20.27 -34.08
C ARG A 514 5.01 21.24 -33.01
N GLY A 515 3.73 21.53 -32.99
CA GLY A 515 3.08 22.45 -32.06
C GLY A 515 3.63 22.27 -30.64
N THR A 516 3.88 23.38 -29.97
CA THR A 516 4.35 23.43 -28.58
C THR A 516 3.48 22.49 -27.74
N GLN A 517 4.06 21.37 -27.33
CA GLN A 517 3.36 20.40 -26.48
C GLN A 517 3.11 21.08 -25.13
N GLN A 518 1.84 21.22 -24.79
CA GLN A 518 1.37 21.78 -23.53
C GLN A 518 0.49 20.79 -22.82
N VAL A 519 0.44 20.89 -21.49
CA VAL A 519 -0.47 20.13 -20.65
C VAL A 519 -1.16 21.04 -19.64
N ILE A 520 -2.40 20.77 -19.34
CA ILE A 520 -3.15 21.45 -18.29
C ILE A 520 -3.15 20.56 -17.05
N CYS A 521 -2.65 21.06 -15.93
CA CYS A 521 -2.72 20.38 -14.65
C CYS A 521 -3.65 21.14 -13.69
N GLU A 522 -4.33 20.41 -12.81
CA GLU A 522 -5.13 20.97 -11.71
C GLU A 522 -4.38 20.76 -10.41
N VAL A 523 -4.05 21.82 -9.71
CA VAL A 523 -3.23 21.80 -8.50
C VAL A 523 -3.78 22.76 -7.43
N SER A 524 -3.53 22.43 -6.18
CA SER A 524 -3.81 23.31 -5.03
C SER A 524 -2.57 23.99 -4.48
N TYR A 525 -1.38 23.51 -4.86
CA TYR A 525 -0.09 23.96 -4.35
C TYR A 525 1.00 23.86 -5.43
N TRP A 526 1.82 24.92 -5.57
CA TRP A 526 3.00 24.93 -6.41
C TRP A 526 4.11 25.80 -5.81
N GLU A 527 5.35 25.48 -6.11
CA GLU A 527 6.57 26.11 -5.57
C GLU A 527 7.20 27.07 -6.58
N LEU A 528 7.80 28.13 -6.06
CA LEU A 528 8.59 29.09 -6.83
C LEU A 528 10.05 28.65 -6.82
N LEU A 529 10.59 28.30 -7.99
CA LEU A 529 11.91 27.73 -8.13
C LEU A 529 12.95 28.79 -8.54
N GLU A 530 14.07 28.82 -7.83
CA GLU A 530 15.30 29.49 -8.27
C GLU A 530 16.30 28.44 -8.74
N LEU A 531 16.64 28.50 -10.03
CA LEU A 531 17.53 27.54 -10.66
C LEU A 531 19.00 27.95 -10.45
N SER A 532 19.86 26.98 -10.13
CA SER A 532 21.33 27.17 -10.01
C SER A 532 22.09 26.41 -11.10
N ALA A 533 22.15 25.08 -10.98
CA ALA A 533 22.73 24.21 -12.00
C ALA A 533 21.68 23.65 -12.98
N ALA A 534 20.42 23.63 -12.57
CA ALA A 534 19.32 23.17 -13.42
C ALA A 534 18.93 24.19 -14.49
N GLN A 535 18.27 23.70 -15.52
CA GLN A 535 17.62 24.49 -16.56
C GLN A 535 16.11 24.32 -16.50
N ALA A 536 15.36 25.36 -16.89
CA ALA A 536 13.92 25.26 -17.05
C ALA A 536 13.62 24.31 -18.22
N TYR A 537 12.89 23.23 -17.93
CA TYR A 537 12.42 22.27 -18.93
C TYR A 537 11.03 22.65 -19.45
N ALA A 538 10.17 23.13 -18.56
CA ALA A 538 8.86 23.66 -18.88
C ALA A 538 8.47 24.80 -17.94
N CYS A 539 7.62 25.72 -18.42
CA CYS A 539 7.17 26.91 -17.70
C CYS A 539 5.65 27.00 -17.68
N TYR A 540 5.10 27.66 -16.66
CA TYR A 540 3.70 28.04 -16.60
C TYR A 540 3.41 29.22 -17.55
N GLU A 541 2.25 29.19 -18.22
CA GLU A 541 1.82 30.30 -19.06
C GLU A 541 1.21 31.45 -18.22
N GLU A 542 0.42 31.08 -17.18
CA GLU A 542 -0.33 32.03 -16.37
C GLU A 542 0.50 32.68 -15.26
N GLU A 543 1.67 32.14 -14.91
CA GLU A 543 2.51 32.57 -13.78
C GLU A 543 3.79 33.27 -14.27
N ASP A 544 3.66 34.23 -15.18
CA ASP A 544 4.74 35.06 -15.74
C ASP A 544 5.94 34.24 -16.29
N GLY A 545 5.66 33.02 -16.78
CA GLY A 545 6.68 32.12 -17.29
C GLY A 545 7.56 31.46 -16.22
N SER A 546 7.10 31.40 -14.97
CA SER A 546 7.82 30.73 -13.90
C SER A 546 8.04 29.24 -14.21
N CYS A 547 9.14 28.69 -13.71
CA CYS A 547 9.54 27.31 -13.99
C CYS A 547 8.55 26.31 -13.39
N ALA A 548 7.89 25.51 -14.24
CA ALA A 548 6.99 24.44 -13.85
C ALA A 548 7.73 23.11 -13.69
N VAL A 549 8.70 22.84 -14.57
CA VAL A 549 9.55 21.65 -14.53
C VAL A 549 10.99 22.08 -14.81
N SER A 550 11.91 21.69 -13.94
CA SER A 550 13.34 21.86 -14.17
C SER A 550 14.01 20.52 -14.47
N VAL A 551 15.17 20.57 -15.12
CA VAL A 551 16.05 19.42 -15.33
C VAL A 551 17.49 19.77 -15.00
N ASN A 552 18.17 18.90 -14.26
CA ASN A 552 19.59 18.99 -13.97
C ASN A 552 20.31 17.71 -14.42
N ARG A 553 21.50 17.87 -15.00
CA ARG A 553 22.42 16.75 -15.25
C ARG A 553 23.31 16.56 -14.03
N TYR A 554 23.26 15.37 -13.43
CA TYR A 554 24.06 15.04 -12.27
C TYR A 554 24.78 13.70 -12.47
N GLY A 555 26.10 13.74 -12.56
CA GLY A 555 26.89 12.57 -12.95
C GLY A 555 26.52 12.09 -14.36
N LYS A 556 26.08 10.86 -14.50
CA LYS A 556 25.65 10.27 -15.77
C LYS A 556 24.14 10.40 -16.02
N GLY A 557 23.34 10.72 -14.99
CA GLY A 557 21.90 10.74 -15.03
C GLY A 557 21.29 12.13 -15.09
N LYS A 558 19.99 12.17 -14.92
CA LYS A 558 19.17 13.39 -14.94
C LYS A 558 18.23 13.44 -13.74
N ALA A 559 18.00 14.62 -13.20
CA ALA A 559 17.08 14.89 -12.13
C ALA A 559 16.05 15.93 -12.59
N TYR A 560 14.78 15.55 -12.65
CA TYR A 560 13.65 16.41 -12.97
C TYR A 560 12.91 16.79 -11.70
N TYR A 561 12.55 18.06 -11.56
CA TYR A 561 11.75 18.55 -10.45
C TYR A 561 10.48 19.23 -10.99
N THR A 562 9.30 18.77 -10.54
CA THR A 562 8.04 19.47 -10.80
C THR A 562 7.76 20.43 -9.66
N SER A 563 7.52 21.71 -9.96
CA SER A 563 7.19 22.71 -8.95
C SER A 563 5.79 22.52 -8.36
N ALA A 564 4.91 21.82 -9.07
CA ALA A 564 3.57 21.47 -8.58
C ALA A 564 3.61 20.21 -7.69
N GLU A 565 2.62 20.10 -6.80
CA GLU A 565 2.28 18.83 -6.16
C GLU A 565 2.06 17.74 -7.22
N THR A 566 2.06 16.47 -6.82
CA THR A 566 1.89 15.38 -7.78
C THR A 566 0.55 15.53 -8.50
N SER A 567 0.63 15.66 -9.80
CA SER A 567 -0.51 15.78 -10.71
C SER A 567 -0.35 14.73 -11.81
N GLU A 568 -1.30 13.82 -11.93
CA GLU A 568 -1.27 12.77 -12.94
C GLU A 568 -1.07 13.33 -14.35
N PRO A 569 -1.81 14.35 -14.84
CA PRO A 569 -1.61 14.87 -16.21
C PRO A 569 -0.22 15.46 -16.44
N LEU A 570 0.34 16.18 -15.44
CA LEU A 570 1.67 16.77 -15.56
C LEU A 570 2.76 15.69 -15.58
N LEU A 571 2.63 14.70 -14.71
CA LEU A 571 3.61 13.62 -14.60
C LEU A 571 3.54 12.68 -15.81
N ASP A 572 2.33 12.41 -16.32
CA ASP A 572 2.12 11.63 -17.54
C ASP A 572 2.76 12.29 -18.76
N TRP A 573 2.50 13.59 -18.94
CA TRP A 573 3.12 14.37 -19.99
C TRP A 573 4.65 14.36 -19.87
N LEU A 574 5.19 14.63 -18.67
CA LEU A 574 6.64 14.66 -18.42
C LEU A 574 7.27 13.29 -18.70
N TYR A 575 6.66 12.22 -18.23
CA TYR A 575 7.13 10.85 -18.49
C TYR A 575 7.18 10.57 -20.01
N GLY A 576 6.16 10.95 -20.76
CA GLY A 576 6.12 10.79 -22.22
C GLY A 576 7.28 11.52 -22.91
N GLN A 577 7.59 12.76 -22.48
CA GLN A 577 8.73 13.52 -23.00
C GLN A 577 10.06 12.83 -22.69
N ILE A 578 10.23 12.36 -21.45
CA ILE A 578 11.44 11.64 -21.02
C ILE A 578 11.59 10.33 -21.80
N ALA A 579 10.50 9.60 -21.99
CA ALA A 579 10.50 8.33 -22.72
C ALA A 579 10.98 8.52 -24.17
N GLU A 580 10.50 9.56 -24.85
CA GLU A 580 10.93 9.90 -26.21
C GLU A 580 12.42 10.34 -26.25
N GLU A 581 12.85 11.18 -25.33
CA GLU A 581 14.22 11.72 -25.29
C GLU A 581 15.29 10.69 -24.93
N GLU A 582 14.95 9.75 -24.02
CA GLU A 582 15.90 8.76 -23.48
C GLU A 582 15.75 7.37 -24.14
N GLY A 583 14.81 7.22 -25.09
CA GLY A 583 14.58 5.95 -25.79
C GLY A 583 14.12 4.82 -24.87
N ILE A 584 13.31 5.14 -23.85
CA ILE A 584 12.70 4.17 -22.95
C ILE A 584 11.24 3.90 -23.36
N SER A 585 10.65 2.82 -22.83
CA SER A 585 9.28 2.45 -23.17
C SER A 585 8.28 3.57 -22.83
N PRO A 586 7.48 4.06 -23.78
CA PRO A 586 6.41 5.03 -23.49
C PRO A 586 5.18 4.36 -22.84
N GLY A 587 5.16 3.03 -22.77
CA GLY A 587 4.03 2.20 -22.41
C GLY A 587 3.49 1.39 -23.58
N ILE A 588 2.43 0.64 -23.33
CA ILE A 588 1.74 -0.17 -24.34
C ILE A 588 0.44 0.53 -24.69
N ASP A 589 0.29 0.90 -25.98
CA ASP A 589 -0.94 1.51 -26.47
C ASP A 589 -2.07 0.47 -26.49
N ALA A 590 -3.21 0.83 -25.91
CA ALA A 590 -4.39 0.00 -25.83
C ALA A 590 -5.66 0.86 -25.83
N PRO A 591 -6.81 0.30 -26.23
CA PRO A 591 -8.07 1.01 -26.10
C PRO A 591 -8.34 1.43 -24.66
N GLU A 592 -8.90 2.63 -24.48
CA GLU A 592 -9.28 3.14 -23.17
C GLU A 592 -10.03 2.10 -22.34
N GLY A 593 -9.59 1.91 -21.08
CA GLY A 593 -10.13 0.92 -20.16
C GLY A 593 -9.71 -0.53 -20.45
N VAL A 594 -8.70 -0.75 -21.27
CA VAL A 594 -8.03 -2.05 -21.41
C VAL A 594 -6.68 -1.99 -20.74
N VAL A 595 -6.50 -2.79 -19.70
CA VAL A 595 -5.21 -2.98 -19.02
C VAL A 595 -4.44 -4.07 -19.75
N VAL A 596 -3.20 -3.78 -20.09
CA VAL A 596 -2.29 -4.71 -20.77
C VAL A 596 -1.06 -4.94 -19.89
N ARG A 597 -0.65 -6.20 -19.73
CA ARG A 597 0.61 -6.56 -19.06
C ARG A 597 1.40 -7.52 -19.93
N LYS A 598 2.55 -7.07 -20.38
CA LYS A 598 3.50 -7.89 -21.14
C LYS A 598 4.33 -8.70 -20.13
N ILE A 599 4.07 -10.00 -20.07
CA ILE A 599 4.71 -10.92 -19.14
C ILE A 599 6.06 -11.39 -19.69
N SER A 600 6.07 -11.69 -20.99
CA SER A 600 7.26 -12.07 -21.75
C SER A 600 7.13 -11.59 -23.21
N GLU A 601 8.10 -11.88 -24.04
CA GLU A 601 7.99 -11.58 -25.48
C GLU A 601 6.83 -12.31 -26.15
N LYS A 602 6.38 -13.42 -25.56
CA LYS A 602 5.32 -14.27 -26.10
C LYS A 602 4.00 -14.17 -25.35
N GLU A 603 3.98 -13.68 -24.12
CA GLU A 603 2.83 -13.73 -23.23
C GLU A 603 2.35 -12.32 -22.89
N THR A 604 1.11 -12.04 -23.16
CA THR A 604 0.48 -10.75 -22.82
C THR A 604 -0.91 -10.98 -22.23
N LEU A 605 -1.15 -10.44 -21.05
CA LEU A 605 -2.45 -10.40 -20.40
C LEU A 605 -3.19 -9.13 -20.82
N TYR A 606 -4.46 -9.29 -21.20
CA TYR A 606 -5.38 -8.20 -21.55
C TYR A 606 -6.60 -8.27 -20.65
N VAL A 607 -6.99 -7.16 -20.04
CA VAL A 607 -8.18 -7.06 -19.17
C VAL A 607 -8.99 -5.84 -19.55
N ASN A 608 -10.25 -6.05 -19.93
CA ASN A 608 -11.22 -4.98 -20.18
C ASN A 608 -11.89 -4.58 -18.88
N THR A 609 -11.61 -3.38 -18.39
CA THR A 609 -12.17 -2.83 -17.13
C THR A 609 -13.49 -2.10 -17.32
N THR A 610 -14.06 -2.11 -18.52
CA THR A 610 -15.26 -1.33 -18.85
C THR A 610 -16.50 -2.19 -19.07
N SER A 611 -17.66 -1.56 -18.98
CA SER A 611 -18.96 -2.16 -19.31
C SER A 611 -19.25 -2.27 -20.82
N LYS A 612 -18.25 -2.02 -21.68
CA LYS A 612 -18.38 -2.06 -23.14
C LYS A 612 -17.49 -3.16 -23.71
N VAL A 613 -17.88 -3.73 -24.84
CA VAL A 613 -17.00 -4.61 -25.63
C VAL A 613 -15.82 -3.80 -26.14
N LYS A 614 -14.61 -4.38 -26.02
CA LYS A 614 -13.37 -3.78 -26.52
C LYS A 614 -12.73 -4.68 -27.57
N GLU A 615 -12.20 -4.06 -28.61
CA GLU A 615 -11.39 -4.73 -29.63
C GLU A 615 -9.94 -4.27 -29.46
N VAL A 616 -9.04 -5.23 -29.32
CA VAL A 616 -7.59 -4.97 -29.19
C VAL A 616 -6.91 -5.58 -30.40
N MET A 617 -6.11 -4.79 -31.10
CA MET A 617 -5.28 -5.29 -32.20
C MET A 617 -4.07 -6.01 -31.63
N LEU A 618 -3.85 -7.24 -32.06
CA LEU A 618 -2.72 -8.05 -31.64
C LEU A 618 -1.51 -7.79 -32.53
N GLU A 619 -0.34 -7.61 -31.93
CA GLU A 619 0.93 -7.48 -32.68
C GLU A 619 1.26 -8.76 -33.47
N GLN A 620 0.87 -9.92 -32.93
CA GLN A 620 1.11 -11.24 -33.50
C GLN A 620 -0.06 -12.18 -33.20
N PRO A 621 -0.32 -13.17 -34.08
CA PRO A 621 -1.30 -14.22 -33.81
C PRO A 621 -0.94 -15.01 -32.55
N GLY A 622 -1.93 -15.35 -31.74
CA GLY A 622 -1.72 -16.09 -30.49
C GLY A 622 -2.89 -17.00 -30.12
N LYS A 623 -2.71 -17.73 -29.04
CA LYS A 623 -3.72 -18.58 -28.42
C LYS A 623 -4.04 -18.07 -27.02
N GLY A 624 -5.33 -17.94 -26.72
CA GLY A 624 -5.82 -17.65 -25.38
C GLY A 624 -5.62 -18.84 -24.45
N VAL A 625 -5.07 -18.61 -23.27
CA VAL A 625 -4.87 -19.62 -22.24
C VAL A 625 -6.19 -19.94 -21.55
N LEU A 626 -6.97 -18.91 -21.17
CA LEU A 626 -8.20 -19.07 -20.39
C LEU A 626 -9.34 -19.68 -21.21
N LYS A 627 -9.51 -19.21 -22.47
CA LYS A 627 -10.60 -19.65 -23.34
C LYS A 627 -10.20 -20.76 -24.32
N GLY A 628 -8.90 -21.00 -24.51
CA GLY A 628 -8.37 -22.00 -25.45
C GLY A 628 -8.53 -21.64 -26.92
N GLU A 629 -9.03 -20.44 -27.24
CA GLU A 629 -9.31 -19.94 -28.60
C GLU A 629 -8.04 -19.41 -29.28
N SER A 630 -8.04 -19.41 -30.62
CA SER A 630 -6.96 -18.85 -31.42
C SER A 630 -7.37 -17.50 -32.01
N PHE A 631 -6.47 -16.52 -31.90
CA PHE A 631 -6.67 -15.16 -32.39
C PHE A 631 -5.60 -14.82 -33.44
N THR A 632 -5.99 -14.22 -34.55
CA THR A 632 -5.08 -13.92 -35.67
C THR A 632 -4.68 -12.45 -35.74
N GLU A 633 -5.64 -11.54 -35.69
CA GLU A 633 -5.40 -10.11 -35.86
C GLU A 633 -5.95 -9.30 -34.70
N LYS A 634 -7.05 -9.74 -34.09
CA LYS A 634 -7.72 -9.03 -33.02
C LYS A 634 -8.23 -9.95 -31.93
N LEU A 635 -8.23 -9.42 -30.72
CA LEU A 635 -8.85 -9.96 -29.52
C LEU A 635 -10.11 -9.14 -29.23
N VAL A 636 -11.26 -9.81 -29.11
CA VAL A 636 -12.50 -9.18 -28.67
C VAL A 636 -12.76 -9.56 -27.22
N LEU A 637 -12.77 -8.57 -26.35
CA LEU A 637 -13.04 -8.72 -24.91
C LEU A 637 -14.47 -8.26 -24.61
N ALA A 638 -15.26 -9.14 -24.01
CA ALA A 638 -16.55 -8.78 -23.45
C ALA A 638 -16.40 -7.75 -22.31
N PRO A 639 -17.49 -7.12 -21.84
CA PRO A 639 -17.45 -6.28 -20.66
C PRO A 639 -16.87 -7.03 -19.46
N PHE A 640 -15.92 -6.39 -18.73
CA PHE A 640 -15.29 -6.93 -17.52
C PHE A 640 -14.63 -8.31 -17.70
N ASP A 641 -14.03 -8.53 -18.86
CA ASP A 641 -13.43 -9.80 -19.27
C ASP A 641 -11.93 -9.65 -19.52
N GLY A 642 -11.21 -10.75 -19.60
CA GLY A 642 -9.80 -10.75 -19.93
C GLY A 642 -9.32 -12.07 -20.51
N GLU A 643 -8.11 -12.04 -21.06
CA GLU A 643 -7.47 -13.19 -21.68
C GLU A 643 -5.95 -13.08 -21.61
N LEU A 644 -5.28 -14.20 -21.31
CA LEU A 644 -3.84 -14.34 -21.45
C LEU A 644 -3.53 -14.91 -22.84
N ILE A 645 -2.91 -14.10 -23.68
CA ILE A 645 -2.54 -14.48 -25.05
C ILE A 645 -1.10 -14.96 -25.08
N VAL A 646 -0.87 -16.13 -25.68
CA VAL A 646 0.45 -16.70 -25.95
C VAL A 646 0.69 -16.71 -27.45
N CYS A 647 1.66 -15.90 -27.90
CA CYS A 647 2.10 -15.84 -29.28
C CYS A 647 2.99 -17.03 -29.65
N LYS A 648 2.99 -17.40 -30.92
CA LYS A 648 3.73 -18.57 -31.42
C LYS A 648 5.24 -18.35 -31.48
#